data_5eab895987388174d4301ed207ff114a
#
_entry.id   5eab895987388174d4301ed207ff114a
#
_cell.length_a   1.000
_cell.length_b   1.000
_cell.length_c   1.000
_cell.angle_alpha   90.00
_cell.angle_beta   90.00
_cell.angle_gamma   90.00
#
_symmetry.space_group_name_H-M   'P 1'
#
loop_
_entity.id
_entity.type
_entity.pdbx_description
1 polymer ?
#
loop_
_entity_poly.entity_id
_entity_poly.type
_entity_poly.pdbx_seq_one_letter_code
_entity_poly.pdbx_strand_id
1 'polypeptide(L)'
;PFSFSPSLKGKAYWVSNNTIEFVPEEGTLKPGTLYEGTFRLGDFIEVDKKLKEFNFSFRVQERNFTLQLESLPITATQPNEINIKGEIRFSDVVKKEEVEKMLTASDGKKSYPVEVTATDNHTRYLFSIRQIPREADDYPLTITANGNAAGIDRKQSEEILIPAKDCFRFMSAERIDQPENGIEIVFSAPLSTTQDLKGLIEIPEISSSIFQISENRVFIYFEANTQNKLTLNIHEGVKDSQGKALGTSHTISFSEVSLKPQVEMSTTAAILPDSKSLIIPFRAVNLYAVDLSVIRIFENNVLMFMQTNSLASANELRRSGRLVYKKTLWLAKDASKDIHHWGDYSIDLAGLIHQEPGAIYRVILSFRQEYSAYPCGGGENQDMKFADSSTSDGLTKVSGSVLSEEDEAIWNTPEAYYYYNGGTMDWSVYRWMERDNPCHPSYYMDSDRAAACNVFASNLGMIVKRNSLNKLWIAVSNILDTKPIGKAQVTAYNFQLQPIGKGETNGEGFVEITPNGVPFIIVAESEKQKAYVRVVDGEEQSVSRFDVGGKDIQKGLKGFIYGERGVWRPGDTLHISFILEDREKRIPDKHPVALEIYNPRGQFYTKMISTQGMNGFYTFDVPTQATDPTGLWNAYIKVGGTTFHKGLRIETIKPNRLKINLALPKVLQATDKDFYAPLTSTWLTGATASKLKAKVEMSLSKVNTQFKNYGQYIFNNPATDFTTIKTDIFDGTLDAEGKANVMLKVPTATEAPGMLNATFTTRVFEPGGDASIYTQTIPFSPFTSYVGINLNQPKGKYIETDKDHVFDIVTVNTQGQLVNSSNLEYKIYRIGWSWWWENSGESFGTYINNSSITPVASGNLQTRGGKASFKFRIDYPSWGRYLVYVKDKESGHATGGTVYVDWPEWRGRSSKTDPSGIKMLAFSLNKDSYEIGETATAIIPAAAGGRALVSIENGSTVLRQEWIEVSNGGDTKYTFKITPEMTPNVYLHISLLQPHAQTVNDLPIRMYGVVPVFVTNSQT
;
A
#
# COMPACT_ATOMS: atom_id res chain seq x y z
N PRO A 1 -15.55 -36.30 -37.10
CA PRO A 1 -14.25 -35.74 -37.52
C PRO A 1 -13.15 -35.91 -36.47
N PHE A 2 -13.50 -35.94 -35.14
CA PHE A 2 -12.58 -36.19 -34.05
C PHE A 2 -12.82 -37.55 -33.41
N SER A 3 -11.74 -38.21 -33.03
CA SER A 3 -11.76 -39.34 -32.08
C SER A 3 -10.74 -39.07 -30.96
N PHE A 4 -11.07 -39.50 -29.75
CA PHE A 4 -10.24 -39.27 -28.55
C PHE A 4 -10.04 -40.59 -27.77
N SER A 5 -8.85 -40.76 -27.23
CA SER A 5 -8.49 -41.80 -26.29
C SER A 5 -7.90 -41.15 -24.99
N PRO A 6 -8.54 -41.30 -23.84
CA PRO A 6 -9.87 -41.84 -23.58
C PRO A 6 -11.01 -41.16 -24.33
N SER A 7 -12.11 -41.85 -24.52
CA SER A 7 -13.27 -41.33 -25.27
C SER A 7 -13.82 -40.05 -24.65
N LEU A 8 -14.07 -39.02 -25.48
CA LEU A 8 -14.59 -37.72 -25.08
C LEU A 8 -15.93 -37.45 -25.76
N LYS A 9 -16.94 -37.05 -25.01
CA LYS A 9 -18.22 -36.62 -25.57
C LYS A 9 -18.17 -35.13 -25.84
N GLY A 10 -18.70 -34.69 -26.95
CA GLY A 10 -18.71 -33.28 -27.33
C GLY A 10 -19.24 -33.09 -28.75
N LYS A 11 -19.20 -31.86 -29.23
CA LYS A 11 -19.65 -31.46 -30.58
C LYS A 11 -18.55 -30.69 -31.29
N ALA A 12 -18.40 -30.91 -32.57
CA ALA A 12 -17.48 -30.17 -33.41
C ALA A 12 -18.25 -29.10 -34.23
N TYR A 13 -17.69 -27.91 -34.28
CA TYR A 13 -18.25 -26.76 -34.99
C TYR A 13 -17.20 -26.13 -35.90
N TRP A 14 -17.61 -25.77 -37.11
CA TRP A 14 -16.80 -24.92 -38.00
C TRP A 14 -16.91 -23.47 -37.51
N VAL A 15 -15.82 -22.93 -37.04
CA VAL A 15 -15.72 -21.52 -36.62
C VAL A 15 -15.42 -20.60 -37.80
N SER A 16 -14.66 -21.10 -38.77
CA SER A 16 -14.35 -20.43 -40.04
C SER A 16 -14.15 -21.46 -41.16
N ASN A 17 -13.82 -21.00 -42.36
CA ASN A 17 -13.59 -21.91 -43.53
C ASN A 17 -12.37 -22.84 -43.32
N ASN A 18 -11.49 -22.52 -42.40
CA ASN A 18 -10.24 -23.27 -42.14
C ASN A 18 -10.06 -23.62 -40.64
N THR A 19 -11.04 -23.38 -39.79
CA THR A 19 -10.96 -23.64 -38.35
C THR A 19 -12.15 -24.47 -37.90
N ILE A 20 -11.87 -25.62 -37.28
CA ILE A 20 -12.85 -26.46 -36.62
C ILE A 20 -12.53 -26.55 -35.15
N GLU A 21 -13.55 -26.37 -34.32
CA GLU A 21 -13.44 -26.43 -32.88
C GLU A 21 -14.24 -27.63 -32.33
N PHE A 22 -13.65 -28.38 -31.40
CA PHE A 22 -14.35 -29.40 -30.66
C PHE A 22 -14.66 -28.91 -29.24
N VAL A 23 -15.93 -28.83 -28.89
CA VAL A 23 -16.42 -28.42 -27.58
C VAL A 23 -16.84 -29.66 -26.80
N PRO A 24 -16.09 -30.07 -25.78
CA PRO A 24 -16.47 -31.20 -24.93
C PRO A 24 -17.73 -30.88 -24.11
N GLU A 25 -18.54 -31.88 -23.83
CA GLU A 25 -19.68 -31.75 -22.89
C GLU A 25 -19.14 -31.44 -21.49
N GLU A 26 -19.83 -30.58 -20.76
CA GLU A 26 -19.46 -30.19 -19.39
C GLU A 26 -19.30 -31.41 -18.48
N GLY A 27 -18.18 -31.48 -17.74
CA GLY A 27 -17.89 -32.60 -16.83
C GLY A 27 -17.30 -33.86 -17.49
N THR A 28 -17.09 -33.90 -18.81
CA THR A 28 -16.50 -35.07 -19.50
C THR A 28 -14.98 -35.07 -19.48
N LEU A 29 -14.35 -33.91 -19.34
CA LEU A 29 -12.91 -33.79 -19.18
C LEU A 29 -12.53 -34.18 -17.74
N LYS A 30 -11.69 -35.20 -17.60
CA LYS A 30 -11.24 -35.68 -16.26
C LYS A 30 -9.92 -35.01 -15.90
N PRO A 31 -9.82 -34.37 -14.73
CA PRO A 31 -8.56 -33.76 -14.26
C PRO A 31 -7.39 -34.77 -14.31
N GLY A 32 -6.19 -34.26 -14.67
CA GLY A 32 -4.97 -35.06 -14.72
C GLY A 32 -4.87 -36.05 -15.91
N THR A 33 -5.92 -36.19 -16.70
CA THR A 33 -5.96 -37.18 -17.78
C THR A 33 -5.31 -36.66 -19.05
N LEU A 34 -4.43 -37.47 -19.64
CA LEU A 34 -3.89 -37.23 -20.99
C LEU A 34 -4.89 -37.78 -22.02
N TYR A 35 -5.33 -36.95 -22.93
CA TYR A 35 -6.18 -37.30 -24.07
C TYR A 35 -5.35 -37.28 -25.34
N GLU A 36 -5.41 -38.36 -26.09
CA GLU A 36 -4.88 -38.44 -27.48
C GLU A 36 -6.04 -38.18 -28.44
N GLY A 37 -5.91 -37.18 -29.29
CA GLY A 37 -6.90 -36.77 -30.28
C GLY A 37 -6.43 -37.07 -31.70
N THR A 38 -7.35 -37.54 -32.55
CA THR A 38 -7.13 -37.63 -33.97
C THR A 38 -8.22 -36.86 -34.70
N PHE A 39 -7.82 -35.89 -35.49
CA PHE A 39 -8.70 -35.16 -36.41
C PHE A 39 -8.53 -35.73 -37.81
N ARG A 40 -9.62 -36.13 -38.44
CA ARG A 40 -9.64 -36.73 -39.79
C ARG A 40 -9.95 -35.64 -40.81
N LEU A 41 -8.92 -34.98 -41.31
CA LEU A 41 -9.04 -33.93 -42.33
C LEU A 41 -9.51 -34.51 -43.67
N GLY A 42 -9.06 -35.74 -44.03
CA GLY A 42 -9.43 -36.43 -45.25
C GLY A 42 -10.92 -36.77 -45.41
N ASP A 43 -11.73 -36.65 -44.32
CA ASP A 43 -13.19 -36.81 -44.36
C ASP A 43 -13.89 -35.59 -44.94
N PHE A 44 -13.20 -34.42 -45.05
CA PHE A 44 -13.78 -33.15 -45.46
C PHE A 44 -13.23 -32.62 -46.80
N ILE A 45 -11.93 -32.85 -47.05
CA ILE A 45 -11.25 -32.35 -48.25
C ILE A 45 -10.32 -33.42 -48.78
N GLU A 46 -10.09 -33.37 -50.09
CA GLU A 46 -9.12 -34.25 -50.77
C GLU A 46 -7.70 -33.74 -50.48
N VAL A 47 -6.92 -34.52 -49.77
CA VAL A 47 -5.54 -34.19 -49.34
C VAL A 47 -4.60 -35.35 -49.57
N ASP A 48 -3.29 -35.10 -49.60
CA ASP A 48 -2.26 -36.13 -49.63
C ASP A 48 -2.46 -37.16 -48.48
N LYS A 49 -2.08 -38.41 -48.74
CA LYS A 49 -2.19 -39.50 -47.74
C LYS A 49 -1.61 -39.15 -46.40
N LYS A 50 -0.53 -38.36 -46.34
CA LYS A 50 0.15 -37.96 -45.10
C LYS A 50 -0.62 -36.91 -44.33
N LEU A 51 -1.56 -36.18 -44.93
CA LEU A 51 -2.33 -35.11 -44.32
C LEU A 51 -3.77 -35.52 -43.99
N LYS A 52 -4.14 -36.80 -44.23
CA LYS A 52 -5.51 -37.28 -43.98
C LYS A 52 -5.91 -37.27 -42.52
N GLU A 53 -4.94 -37.48 -41.60
CA GLU A 53 -5.15 -37.53 -40.16
C GLU A 53 -4.13 -36.65 -39.47
N PHE A 54 -4.62 -35.82 -38.49
CA PHE A 54 -3.78 -35.03 -37.64
C PHE A 54 -3.93 -35.55 -36.21
N ASN A 55 -2.82 -36.03 -35.65
CA ASN A 55 -2.77 -36.54 -34.29
C ASN A 55 -2.21 -35.47 -33.36
N PHE A 56 -2.86 -35.31 -32.21
CA PHE A 56 -2.44 -34.37 -31.17
C PHE A 56 -2.77 -34.94 -29.80
N SER A 57 -2.16 -34.38 -28.76
CA SER A 57 -2.49 -34.74 -27.37
C SER A 57 -2.59 -33.52 -26.52
N PHE A 58 -3.41 -33.61 -25.48
CA PHE A 58 -3.51 -32.60 -24.45
C PHE A 58 -3.77 -33.25 -23.09
N ARG A 59 -3.27 -32.64 -22.03
CA ARG A 59 -3.54 -33.07 -20.66
C ARG A 59 -4.48 -32.07 -19.99
N VAL A 60 -5.52 -32.58 -19.36
CA VAL A 60 -6.37 -31.76 -18.48
C VAL A 60 -5.58 -31.47 -17.21
N GLN A 61 -5.58 -30.22 -16.77
CA GLN A 61 -4.88 -29.81 -15.56
C GLN A 61 -5.32 -30.67 -14.37
N GLU A 62 -4.36 -31.17 -13.61
CA GLU A 62 -4.58 -31.92 -12.40
C GLU A 62 -5.12 -31.00 -11.32
N ARG A 63 -6.27 -31.36 -10.71
CA ARG A 63 -6.74 -30.64 -9.53
C ARG A 63 -5.92 -31.04 -8.32
N ASN A 64 -5.33 -30.05 -7.65
CA ASN A 64 -4.50 -30.28 -6.49
C ASN A 64 -4.51 -29.06 -5.59
N PHE A 65 -4.02 -29.21 -4.36
CA PHE A 65 -3.87 -28.11 -3.41
C PHE A 65 -2.61 -28.25 -2.57
N THR A 66 -2.16 -27.13 -1.99
CA THR A 66 -1.13 -27.06 -0.95
C THR A 66 -1.67 -26.32 0.25
N LEU A 67 -1.44 -26.86 1.45
CA LEU A 67 -1.75 -26.24 2.75
C LEU A 67 -0.45 -25.73 3.35
N GLN A 68 -0.42 -24.47 3.76
CA GLN A 68 0.70 -23.84 4.45
C GLN A 68 0.21 -23.13 5.71
N LEU A 69 0.95 -23.28 6.80
CA LEU A 69 0.65 -22.65 8.08
C LEU A 69 1.62 -21.50 8.31
N GLU A 70 1.13 -20.42 8.86
CA GLU A 70 2.00 -19.37 9.40
C GLU A 70 2.49 -19.79 10.78
N SER A 71 3.70 -19.32 11.16
CA SER A 71 4.28 -19.58 12.47
C SER A 71 3.38 -19.04 13.60
N LEU A 72 3.37 -19.72 14.74
CA LEU A 72 2.51 -19.44 15.89
C LEU A 72 2.79 -18.08 16.55
N PRO A 73 1.92 -17.07 16.44
CA PRO A 73 2.04 -15.85 17.21
C PRO A 73 1.45 -16.04 18.61
N ILE A 74 2.28 -16.01 19.65
CA ILE A 74 1.86 -15.97 21.04
C ILE A 74 2.11 -14.57 21.56
N THR A 75 1.03 -13.85 21.92
CA THR A 75 1.12 -12.45 22.31
C THR A 75 1.10 -12.27 23.83
N ALA A 76 1.79 -11.23 24.31
CA ALA A 76 1.78 -10.90 25.74
C ALA A 76 0.39 -10.48 26.24
N THR A 77 -0.48 -9.97 25.36
CA THR A 77 -1.86 -9.58 25.69
C THR A 77 -2.81 -10.77 25.83
N GLN A 78 -2.52 -11.89 25.15
CA GLN A 78 -3.30 -13.13 25.20
C GLN A 78 -2.38 -14.35 25.39
N PRO A 79 -1.66 -14.46 26.51
CA PRO A 79 -0.64 -15.49 26.69
C PRO A 79 -1.23 -16.90 26.85
N ASN A 80 -2.53 -17.02 27.15
CA ASN A 80 -3.21 -18.27 27.39
C ASN A 80 -3.97 -18.83 26.17
N GLU A 81 -3.98 -18.09 25.05
CA GLU A 81 -4.67 -18.47 23.82
C GLU A 81 -3.74 -18.27 22.63
N ILE A 82 -3.96 -19.07 21.59
CA ILE A 82 -3.23 -18.98 20.33
C ILE A 82 -4.24 -18.83 19.19
N ASN A 83 -3.87 -17.99 18.22
CA ASN A 83 -4.57 -17.88 16.95
C ASN A 83 -3.65 -18.41 15.85
N ILE A 84 -4.14 -19.37 15.06
CA ILE A 84 -3.40 -19.93 13.93
C ILE A 84 -3.96 -19.33 12.66
N LYS A 85 -3.08 -18.95 11.76
CA LYS A 85 -3.41 -18.54 10.40
C LYS A 85 -2.72 -19.47 9.41
N GLY A 86 -3.29 -19.55 8.22
CA GLY A 86 -2.69 -20.32 7.15
C GLY A 86 -3.33 -19.99 5.81
N GLU A 87 -2.77 -20.61 4.79
CA GLU A 87 -3.17 -20.45 3.41
C GLU A 87 -3.37 -21.82 2.75
N ILE A 88 -4.41 -21.93 1.94
CA ILE A 88 -4.60 -23.05 1.03
C ILE A 88 -4.65 -22.55 -0.40
N ARG A 89 -3.80 -23.11 -1.26
CA ARG A 89 -3.70 -22.79 -2.69
C ARG A 89 -4.14 -23.98 -3.52
N PHE A 90 -4.87 -23.68 -4.57
CA PHE A 90 -5.39 -24.66 -5.52
C PHE A 90 -4.78 -24.46 -6.90
N SER A 91 -4.67 -25.57 -7.65
CA SER A 91 -4.26 -25.57 -9.06
C SER A 91 -5.37 -25.07 -10.00
N ASP A 92 -6.62 -25.03 -9.54
CA ASP A 92 -7.81 -24.62 -10.30
C ASP A 92 -8.79 -23.93 -9.36
N VAL A 93 -9.76 -23.24 -9.90
CA VAL A 93 -10.80 -22.53 -9.13
C VAL A 93 -11.63 -23.51 -8.29
N VAL A 94 -11.79 -23.22 -7.01
CA VAL A 94 -12.58 -23.98 -6.04
C VAL A 94 -13.55 -23.02 -5.34
N LYS A 95 -14.77 -23.46 -5.05
CA LYS A 95 -15.76 -22.62 -4.35
C LYS A 95 -15.47 -22.54 -2.85
N LYS A 96 -15.77 -21.40 -2.24
CA LYS A 96 -15.53 -21.17 -0.82
C LYS A 96 -16.20 -22.24 0.07
N GLU A 97 -17.43 -22.61 -0.24
CA GLU A 97 -18.20 -23.60 0.51
C GLU A 97 -17.59 -25.01 0.45
N GLU A 98 -16.83 -25.32 -0.61
CA GLU A 98 -16.06 -26.55 -0.75
C GLU A 98 -14.81 -26.49 0.14
N VAL A 99 -14.11 -25.36 0.16
CA VAL A 99 -12.91 -25.14 0.99
C VAL A 99 -13.26 -25.18 2.49
N GLU A 100 -14.38 -24.59 2.90
CA GLU A 100 -14.87 -24.66 4.29
C GLU A 100 -15.13 -26.10 4.76
N LYS A 101 -15.58 -26.98 3.85
CA LYS A 101 -15.78 -28.41 4.14
C LYS A 101 -14.49 -29.22 4.12
N MET A 102 -13.46 -28.74 3.42
CA MET A 102 -12.16 -29.39 3.34
C MET A 102 -11.36 -29.25 4.62
N LEU A 103 -11.45 -28.07 5.28
CA LEU A 103 -10.58 -27.72 6.39
C LEU A 103 -11.20 -28.11 7.74
N THR A 104 -10.42 -28.83 8.53
CA THR A 104 -10.78 -29.22 9.91
C THR A 104 -9.58 -29.04 10.83
N ALA A 105 -9.83 -28.64 12.08
CA ALA A 105 -8.82 -28.52 13.10
C ALA A 105 -9.27 -29.26 14.36
N SER A 106 -8.41 -30.12 14.93
CA SER A 106 -8.73 -30.92 16.11
C SER A 106 -7.50 -31.30 16.92
N ASP A 107 -7.61 -31.29 18.24
CA ASP A 107 -6.63 -31.84 19.19
C ASP A 107 -6.86 -33.31 19.55
N GLY A 108 -7.76 -33.98 18.81
CA GLY A 108 -8.18 -35.36 19.09
C GLY A 108 -9.29 -35.49 20.12
N LYS A 109 -9.56 -34.47 20.93
CA LYS A 109 -10.65 -34.40 21.93
C LYS A 109 -11.73 -33.39 21.52
N LYS A 110 -11.35 -32.31 20.90
CA LYS A 110 -12.21 -31.20 20.51
C LYS A 110 -11.88 -30.72 19.08
N SER A 111 -12.92 -30.29 18.37
CA SER A 111 -12.75 -29.60 17.08
C SER A 111 -12.87 -28.10 17.25
N TYR A 112 -12.07 -27.37 16.49
CA TYR A 112 -12.01 -25.92 16.49
C TYR A 112 -12.58 -25.37 15.17
N PRO A 113 -13.39 -24.31 15.21
CA PRO A 113 -13.92 -23.70 14.01
C PRO A 113 -12.81 -23.09 13.16
N VAL A 114 -12.86 -23.33 11.84
CA VAL A 114 -11.94 -22.78 10.85
C VAL A 114 -12.69 -21.72 10.05
N GLU A 115 -12.24 -20.47 10.13
CA GLU A 115 -12.80 -19.36 9.34
C GLU A 115 -12.03 -19.24 8.03
N VAL A 116 -12.71 -19.21 6.88
CA VAL A 116 -12.11 -19.16 5.55
C VAL A 116 -12.47 -17.85 4.85
N THR A 117 -11.45 -17.18 4.29
CA THR A 117 -11.59 -15.94 3.50
C THR A 117 -11.05 -16.16 2.10
N ALA A 118 -11.88 -15.90 1.09
CA ALA A 118 -11.46 -15.99 -0.31
C ALA A 118 -10.57 -14.80 -0.69
N THR A 119 -9.57 -15.02 -1.54
CA THR A 119 -8.90 -13.97 -2.30
C THR A 119 -9.56 -13.78 -3.67
N ASP A 120 -9.19 -12.74 -4.41
CA ASP A 120 -9.89 -12.27 -5.62
C ASP A 120 -10.02 -13.32 -6.76
N ASN A 121 -9.16 -14.33 -6.80
CA ASN A 121 -9.12 -15.30 -7.92
C ASN A 121 -9.68 -16.68 -7.62
N HIS A 122 -10.22 -16.95 -6.41
CA HIS A 122 -10.77 -18.24 -5.99
C HIS A 122 -9.84 -19.47 -6.15
N THR A 123 -8.55 -19.26 -6.33
CA THR A 123 -7.50 -20.30 -6.30
C THR A 123 -6.66 -20.22 -5.03
N ARG A 124 -6.88 -19.20 -4.22
CA ARG A 124 -6.16 -18.94 -2.99
C ARG A 124 -7.14 -18.55 -1.89
N TYR A 125 -7.03 -19.20 -0.73
CA TYR A 125 -7.85 -18.92 0.44
C TYR A 125 -6.97 -18.75 1.67
N LEU A 126 -7.27 -17.75 2.47
CA LEU A 126 -6.71 -17.60 3.80
C LEU A 126 -7.65 -18.21 4.81
N PHE A 127 -7.12 -18.83 5.85
CA PHE A 127 -7.92 -19.34 6.94
C PHE A 127 -7.36 -18.96 8.30
N SER A 128 -8.22 -18.91 9.31
CA SER A 128 -7.84 -18.66 10.69
C SER A 128 -8.59 -19.58 11.66
N ILE A 129 -7.90 -19.98 12.73
CA ILE A 129 -8.44 -20.73 13.86
C ILE A 129 -8.15 -19.90 15.09
N ARG A 130 -9.20 -19.47 15.79
CA ARG A 130 -9.07 -18.51 16.88
C ARG A 130 -9.33 -19.16 18.25
N GLN A 131 -8.80 -18.54 19.30
CA GLN A 131 -9.05 -18.90 20.69
C GLN A 131 -8.72 -20.36 21.03
N ILE A 132 -7.58 -20.84 20.54
CA ILE A 132 -7.05 -22.16 20.90
C ILE A 132 -6.42 -22.03 22.30
N PRO A 133 -6.95 -22.69 23.33
CA PRO A 133 -6.45 -22.52 24.69
C PRO A 133 -5.09 -23.20 24.86
N ARG A 134 -4.19 -22.60 25.63
CA ARG A 134 -2.97 -23.24 26.11
C ARG A 134 -3.28 -23.95 27.42
N GLU A 135 -2.97 -25.24 27.49
CA GLU A 135 -3.21 -26.08 28.67
C GLU A 135 -1.99 -26.14 29.58
N ALA A 136 -2.06 -26.90 30.66
CA ALA A 136 -0.92 -27.11 31.56
C ALA A 136 0.20 -27.92 30.92
N ASP A 137 -0.15 -28.82 30.01
CA ASP A 137 0.78 -29.65 29.24
C ASP A 137 0.71 -29.30 27.76
N ASP A 138 1.77 -29.62 27.03
CA ASP A 138 1.79 -29.53 25.56
C ASP A 138 0.80 -30.50 24.95
N TYR A 139 0.18 -30.08 23.85
CA TYR A 139 -0.67 -30.99 23.08
C TYR A 139 -0.59 -30.72 21.59
N PRO A 140 -0.74 -31.75 20.74
CA PRO A 140 -0.76 -31.55 19.30
C PRO A 140 -2.13 -31.04 18.82
N LEU A 141 -2.13 -30.08 17.89
CA LEU A 141 -3.30 -29.68 17.14
C LEU A 141 -3.08 -30.10 15.69
N THR A 142 -3.97 -30.92 15.16
CA THR A 142 -3.93 -31.36 13.78
C THR A 142 -4.87 -30.53 12.92
N ILE A 143 -4.34 -29.89 11.88
CA ILE A 143 -5.10 -29.18 10.87
C ILE A 143 -5.09 -30.03 9.62
N THR A 144 -6.27 -30.42 9.15
CA THR A 144 -6.42 -31.32 8.01
C THR A 144 -7.18 -30.63 6.90
N ALA A 145 -6.63 -30.69 5.69
CA ALA A 145 -7.32 -30.39 4.45
C ALA A 145 -7.65 -31.70 3.72
N ASN A 146 -8.94 -31.99 3.57
CA ASN A 146 -9.42 -33.17 2.83
C ASN A 146 -10.04 -32.71 1.50
N GLY A 147 -9.38 -33.01 0.40
CA GLY A 147 -9.77 -32.57 -0.95
C GLY A 147 -11.07 -33.15 -1.48
N ASN A 148 -11.60 -34.19 -0.88
CA ASN A 148 -12.80 -34.90 -1.37
C ASN A 148 -14.00 -33.98 -1.60
N ALA A 149 -14.17 -32.95 -0.76
CA ALA A 149 -15.26 -31.97 -0.90
C ALA A 149 -15.14 -31.11 -2.18
N ALA A 150 -13.94 -30.96 -2.72
CA ALA A 150 -13.64 -30.22 -3.97
C ALA A 150 -13.33 -31.18 -5.13
N GLY A 151 -13.61 -32.51 -4.96
CA GLY A 151 -13.32 -33.51 -5.98
C GLY A 151 -11.82 -33.78 -6.18
N ILE A 152 -10.99 -33.53 -5.17
CA ILE A 152 -9.55 -33.76 -5.19
C ILE A 152 -9.22 -34.96 -4.31
N ASP A 153 -8.66 -36.03 -4.90
CA ASP A 153 -8.24 -37.23 -4.16
C ASP A 153 -6.89 -37.01 -3.47
N ARG A 154 -6.89 -36.08 -2.49
CA ARG A 154 -5.74 -35.77 -1.66
C ARG A 154 -6.17 -35.36 -0.26
N LYS A 155 -5.42 -35.81 0.73
CA LYS A 155 -5.51 -35.37 2.12
C LYS A 155 -4.12 -34.86 2.55
N GLN A 156 -4.04 -33.64 3.10
CA GLN A 156 -2.86 -33.11 3.73
C GLN A 156 -3.19 -32.75 5.18
N SER A 157 -2.33 -33.13 6.11
CA SER A 157 -2.49 -32.82 7.53
C SER A 157 -1.19 -32.24 8.05
N GLU A 158 -1.30 -31.13 8.77
CA GLU A 158 -0.19 -30.47 9.45
C GLU A 158 -0.46 -30.56 10.95
N GLU A 159 0.55 -30.95 11.71
CA GLU A 159 0.48 -31.03 13.15
C GLU A 159 1.30 -29.92 13.77
N ILE A 160 0.69 -29.14 14.64
CA ILE A 160 1.35 -28.06 15.38
C ILE A 160 1.31 -28.41 16.87
N LEU A 161 2.47 -28.36 17.52
CA LEU A 161 2.54 -28.52 18.96
C LEU A 161 2.12 -27.19 19.64
N ILE A 162 0.99 -27.20 20.34
CA ILE A 162 0.55 -26.10 21.18
C ILE A 162 1.35 -26.15 22.50
N PRO A 163 2.20 -25.17 22.79
CA PRO A 163 3.05 -25.24 23.98
C PRO A 163 2.25 -24.96 25.26
N ALA A 164 2.63 -25.63 26.34
CA ALA A 164 2.08 -25.40 27.68
C ALA A 164 2.19 -23.93 28.10
N LYS A 165 1.16 -23.40 28.81
CA LYS A 165 1.06 -21.98 29.18
C LYS A 165 2.20 -21.47 30.07
N ASP A 166 2.73 -22.32 30.93
CA ASP A 166 3.76 -21.95 31.92
C ASP A 166 5.16 -22.47 31.55
N CYS A 167 5.39 -22.83 30.26
CA CYS A 167 6.66 -23.34 29.78
C CYS A 167 7.32 -22.32 28.84
N PHE A 168 8.54 -21.89 29.16
CA PHE A 168 9.37 -21.08 28.27
C PHE A 168 10.50 -21.93 27.69
N ARG A 169 10.49 -22.12 26.37
CA ARG A 169 11.49 -22.90 25.65
C ARG A 169 11.66 -22.44 24.20
N PHE A 170 12.77 -22.81 23.59
CA PHE A 170 13.00 -22.70 22.16
C PHE A 170 12.08 -23.67 21.38
N MET A 171 11.47 -23.21 20.30
CA MET A 171 10.57 -23.96 19.44
C MET A 171 11.20 -24.28 18.10
N SER A 172 11.61 -23.26 17.35
CA SER A 172 12.25 -23.40 16.03
C SER A 172 13.14 -22.22 15.70
N ALA A 173 14.04 -22.42 14.72
CA ALA A 173 14.77 -21.34 14.08
C ALA A 173 14.84 -21.61 12.59
N GLU A 174 14.56 -20.60 11.78
CA GLU A 174 14.56 -20.67 10.32
C GLU A 174 15.34 -19.50 9.71
N ARG A 175 16.05 -19.77 8.61
CA ARG A 175 16.68 -18.71 7.84
C ARG A 175 15.64 -18.00 6.99
N ILE A 176 15.69 -16.66 6.97
CA ILE A 176 14.83 -15.79 6.15
C ILE A 176 15.71 -15.04 5.15
N ASP A 177 15.29 -15.03 3.88
CA ASP A 177 16.03 -14.40 2.79
C ASP A 177 15.31 -13.16 2.23
N GLN A 178 14.07 -12.92 2.63
CA GLN A 178 13.26 -11.76 2.24
C GLN A 178 12.46 -11.22 3.45
N PRO A 179 12.30 -9.89 3.59
CA PRO A 179 12.85 -8.82 2.73
C PRO A 179 14.34 -8.56 2.92
N GLU A 180 14.95 -9.12 3.97
CA GLU A 180 16.39 -9.02 4.31
C GLU A 180 16.90 -10.36 4.80
N ASN A 181 18.22 -10.62 4.60
CA ASN A 181 18.85 -11.83 5.10
C ASN A 181 18.81 -11.87 6.63
N GLY A 182 18.37 -12.97 7.19
CA GLY A 182 18.27 -13.11 8.63
C GLY A 182 17.95 -14.50 9.12
N ILE A 183 17.69 -14.59 10.41
CA ILE A 183 17.19 -15.78 11.08
C ILE A 183 15.99 -15.39 11.95
N GLU A 184 14.88 -16.11 11.80
CA GLU A 184 13.74 -16.04 12.71
C GLU A 184 13.87 -17.16 13.74
N ILE A 185 13.71 -16.79 15.03
CA ILE A 185 13.69 -17.73 16.15
C ILE A 185 12.33 -17.64 16.82
N VAL A 186 11.69 -18.76 17.05
CA VAL A 186 10.37 -18.86 17.70
C VAL A 186 10.50 -19.51 19.07
N PHE A 187 9.87 -18.90 20.08
CA PHE A 187 9.81 -19.39 21.45
C PHE A 187 8.37 -19.74 21.86
N SER A 188 8.21 -20.53 22.92
CA SER A 188 6.91 -20.95 23.44
C SER A 188 6.17 -19.90 24.28
N ALA A 189 6.78 -18.75 24.54
CA ALA A 189 6.15 -17.62 25.24
C ALA A 189 6.74 -16.29 24.74
N PRO A 190 6.02 -15.17 24.91
CA PRO A 190 6.52 -13.85 24.55
C PRO A 190 7.81 -13.53 25.33
N LEU A 191 8.77 -12.91 24.65
CA LEU A 191 10.05 -12.55 25.27
C LEU A 191 9.95 -11.22 26.01
N SER A 192 10.87 -11.03 26.98
CA SER A 192 11.10 -9.74 27.59
C SER A 192 11.68 -8.76 26.57
N THR A 193 10.94 -7.71 26.24
CA THR A 193 11.38 -6.68 25.28
C THR A 193 12.48 -5.77 25.85
N THR A 194 12.77 -5.87 27.15
CA THR A 194 13.76 -5.04 27.84
C THR A 194 15.13 -5.71 27.94
N GLN A 195 15.25 -6.99 27.53
CA GLN A 195 16.55 -7.69 27.58
C GLN A 195 17.43 -7.32 26.37
N ASP A 196 18.72 -7.20 26.62
CA ASP A 196 19.71 -7.14 25.55
C ASP A 196 20.05 -8.58 25.11
N LEU A 197 19.75 -8.90 23.85
CA LEU A 197 20.03 -10.24 23.30
C LEU A 197 21.48 -10.41 22.83
N LYS A 198 22.24 -9.33 22.79
CA LYS A 198 23.64 -9.37 22.38
C LYS A 198 24.46 -10.15 23.43
N GLY A 199 25.10 -11.23 23.01
CA GLY A 199 25.77 -12.16 23.90
C GLY A 199 24.86 -13.25 24.51
N LEU A 200 23.54 -13.13 24.38
CA LEU A 200 22.59 -14.20 24.72
C LEU A 200 22.19 -15.02 23.48
N ILE A 201 22.25 -14.40 22.30
CA ILE A 201 22.06 -15.05 21.01
C ILE A 201 23.22 -14.60 20.11
N GLU A 202 23.95 -15.54 19.54
CA GLU A 202 25.16 -15.27 18.80
C GLU A 202 25.22 -16.07 17.50
N ILE A 203 25.75 -15.44 16.46
CA ILE A 203 26.14 -16.07 15.21
C ILE A 203 27.62 -15.77 15.01
N PRO A 204 28.54 -16.72 15.41
CA PRO A 204 29.98 -16.46 15.42
C PRO A 204 30.56 -16.01 14.07
N GLU A 205 29.91 -16.42 12.96
CA GLU A 205 30.36 -16.10 11.60
C GLU A 205 29.99 -14.68 11.17
N ILE A 206 29.14 -13.97 11.95
CA ILE A 206 28.62 -12.64 11.64
C ILE A 206 29.20 -11.60 12.59
N SER A 207 29.91 -10.61 12.05
CA SER A 207 30.55 -9.55 12.85
C SER A 207 29.56 -8.49 13.38
N SER A 208 28.42 -8.31 12.72
CA SER A 208 27.39 -7.36 13.13
C SER A 208 26.00 -7.90 12.83
N SER A 209 25.14 -7.97 13.84
CA SER A 209 23.77 -8.41 13.75
C SER A 209 22.83 -7.45 14.48
N ILE A 210 21.62 -7.31 13.97
CA ILE A 210 20.54 -6.51 14.55
C ILE A 210 19.46 -7.46 15.06
N PHE A 211 19.09 -7.31 16.34
CA PHE A 211 18.07 -8.14 16.95
C PHE A 211 16.76 -7.38 17.07
N GLN A 212 15.67 -8.02 16.67
CA GLN A 212 14.32 -7.52 16.86
C GLN A 212 13.49 -8.55 17.62
N ILE A 213 12.93 -8.16 18.77
CA ILE A 213 11.99 -8.99 19.51
C ILE A 213 10.57 -8.60 19.09
N SER A 214 9.78 -9.56 18.65
CA SER A 214 8.39 -9.41 18.32
C SER A 214 7.59 -10.51 18.99
N GLU A 215 6.98 -10.19 20.15
CA GLU A 215 6.22 -11.14 20.96
C GLU A 215 7.05 -12.39 21.31
N ASN A 216 6.71 -13.57 20.81
CA ASN A 216 7.42 -14.81 21.04
C ASN A 216 8.51 -15.12 19.99
N ARG A 217 8.91 -14.12 19.19
CA ARG A 217 9.90 -14.29 18.11
C ARG A 217 11.06 -13.35 18.28
N VAL A 218 12.22 -13.79 17.79
CA VAL A 218 13.41 -12.97 17.62
C VAL A 218 13.82 -13.04 16.17
N PHE A 219 13.94 -11.89 15.52
CA PHE A 219 14.54 -11.75 14.22
C PHE A 219 15.96 -11.25 14.36
N ILE A 220 16.88 -11.91 13.70
CA ILE A 220 18.28 -11.51 13.63
C ILE A 220 18.58 -11.17 12.19
N TYR A 221 18.89 -9.92 11.91
CA TYR A 221 19.26 -9.46 10.58
C TYR A 221 20.75 -9.18 10.49
N PHE A 222 21.34 -9.50 9.35
CA PHE A 222 22.75 -9.29 9.07
C PHE A 222 22.98 -9.06 7.58
N GLU A 223 24.08 -8.39 7.24
CA GLU A 223 24.47 -8.23 5.85
C GLU A 223 24.73 -9.59 5.21
N ALA A 224 24.44 -9.69 3.89
CA ALA A 224 24.65 -10.92 3.14
C ALA A 224 26.09 -11.43 3.34
N ASN A 225 26.21 -12.61 3.93
CA ASN A 225 27.51 -13.23 4.20
C ASN A 225 27.79 -14.29 3.13
N THR A 226 29.02 -14.31 2.62
CA THR A 226 29.52 -15.30 1.68
C THR A 226 29.90 -16.65 2.32
N GLN A 227 29.65 -16.82 3.62
CA GLN A 227 29.93 -18.07 4.32
C GLN A 227 28.79 -19.08 4.16
N ASN A 228 29.16 -20.27 3.71
CA ASN A 228 28.26 -21.37 3.36
C ASN A 228 27.62 -22.06 4.57
N LYS A 229 27.97 -21.69 5.79
CA LYS A 229 27.45 -22.27 7.02
C LYS A 229 27.33 -21.21 8.11
N LEU A 230 26.16 -21.11 8.71
CA LEU A 230 25.91 -20.26 9.86
C LEU A 230 25.59 -21.13 11.08
N THR A 231 26.12 -20.74 12.23
CA THR A 231 25.87 -21.41 13.51
C THR A 231 25.18 -20.43 14.46
N LEU A 232 23.95 -20.73 14.85
CA LEU A 232 23.20 -19.95 15.80
C LEU A 232 23.34 -20.56 17.19
N ASN A 233 23.84 -19.82 18.15
CA ASN A 233 23.91 -20.18 19.56
C ASN A 233 22.90 -19.37 20.36
N ILE A 234 22.01 -20.05 21.10
CA ILE A 234 21.02 -19.43 21.98
C ILE A 234 21.36 -19.86 23.40
N HIS A 235 21.72 -18.89 24.25
CA HIS A 235 22.14 -19.16 25.63
C HIS A 235 20.93 -19.26 26.58
N GLU A 236 21.08 -20.04 27.65
CA GLU A 236 20.05 -20.31 28.67
C GLU A 236 19.51 -19.06 29.41
N GLY A 237 20.23 -17.94 29.32
CA GLY A 237 19.90 -16.67 29.95
C GLY A 237 18.81 -15.85 29.25
N VAL A 238 18.34 -16.23 28.06
CA VAL A 238 17.23 -15.59 27.37
C VAL A 238 15.96 -15.67 28.25
N LYS A 239 15.23 -14.55 28.43
CA LYS A 239 14.08 -14.46 29.35
C LYS A 239 12.77 -14.16 28.61
N ASP A 240 11.69 -14.76 29.08
CA ASP A 240 10.33 -14.42 28.68
C ASP A 240 9.86 -13.08 29.29
N SER A 241 8.67 -12.64 28.94
CA SER A 241 8.06 -11.40 29.42
C SER A 241 7.78 -11.39 30.92
N GLN A 242 7.78 -12.54 31.59
CA GLN A 242 7.62 -12.70 33.04
C GLN A 242 8.97 -12.83 33.77
N GLY A 243 10.10 -12.80 33.05
CA GLY A 243 11.43 -12.91 33.59
C GLY A 243 11.94 -14.35 33.79
N LYS A 244 11.22 -15.36 33.33
CA LYS A 244 11.64 -16.76 33.40
C LYS A 244 12.71 -17.02 32.33
N ALA A 245 13.85 -17.59 32.73
CA ALA A 245 14.95 -17.92 31.83
C ALA A 245 14.65 -19.20 31.02
N LEU A 246 15.32 -19.32 29.86
CA LEU A 246 15.21 -20.45 28.95
C LEU A 246 15.69 -21.77 29.58
N GLY A 247 16.72 -21.67 30.45
CA GLY A 247 17.20 -22.80 31.26
C GLY A 247 18.07 -23.83 30.53
N THR A 248 18.11 -23.78 29.19
CA THR A 248 18.96 -24.65 28.34
C THR A 248 19.47 -23.87 27.16
N SER A 249 20.76 -24.09 26.82
CA SER A 249 21.35 -23.50 25.63
C SER A 249 21.09 -24.38 24.40
N HIS A 250 20.95 -23.76 23.23
CA HIS A 250 20.71 -24.43 21.94
C HIS A 250 21.73 -23.97 20.93
N THR A 251 22.22 -24.91 20.11
CA THR A 251 23.10 -24.64 18.95
C THR A 251 22.45 -25.21 17.69
N ILE A 252 22.21 -24.37 16.70
CA ILE A 252 21.57 -24.73 15.44
C ILE A 252 22.54 -24.37 14.30
N SER A 253 22.73 -25.28 13.36
CA SER A 253 23.53 -25.04 12.17
C SER A 253 22.64 -24.93 10.95
N PHE A 254 22.81 -23.85 10.18
CA PHE A 254 22.16 -23.64 8.90
C PHE A 254 23.15 -23.93 7.78
N SER A 255 22.76 -24.78 6.83
CA SER A 255 23.45 -24.91 5.56
C SER A 255 23.04 -23.76 4.64
N GLU A 256 23.84 -23.49 3.61
CA GLU A 256 23.48 -22.53 2.57
C GLU A 256 22.17 -22.97 1.89
N VAL A 257 21.19 -22.09 1.87
CA VAL A 257 20.03 -22.24 1.00
C VAL A 257 20.43 -21.62 -0.33
N SER A 258 20.66 -22.45 -1.35
CA SER A 258 20.93 -21.95 -2.69
C SER A 258 19.71 -21.17 -3.19
N LEU A 259 19.91 -19.93 -3.61
CA LEU A 259 18.85 -19.12 -4.20
C LEU A 259 18.28 -19.84 -5.44
N LYS A 260 16.97 -19.85 -5.59
CA LYS A 260 16.36 -20.45 -6.78
C LYS A 260 16.76 -19.66 -8.05
N PRO A 261 16.89 -20.30 -9.22
CA PRO A 261 17.16 -19.60 -10.47
C PRO A 261 16.11 -18.55 -10.74
N GLN A 262 16.54 -17.31 -10.96
CA GLN A 262 15.62 -16.18 -11.12
C GLN A 262 16.24 -15.08 -11.99
N VAL A 263 15.37 -14.36 -12.72
CA VAL A 263 15.73 -13.16 -13.47
C VAL A 263 14.73 -12.05 -13.12
N GLU A 264 15.21 -10.83 -12.98
CA GLU A 264 14.38 -9.68 -12.64
C GLU A 264 14.72 -8.47 -13.50
N MET A 265 13.72 -7.75 -13.98
CA MET A 265 13.89 -6.43 -14.60
C MET A 265 13.80 -5.34 -13.54
N SER A 266 14.64 -4.32 -13.65
CA SER A 266 14.63 -3.18 -12.74
C SER A 266 13.38 -2.29 -12.91
N THR A 267 12.65 -2.44 -14.02
CA THR A 267 11.41 -1.70 -14.30
C THR A 267 10.49 -2.54 -15.20
N THR A 268 9.18 -2.32 -15.09
CA THR A 268 8.15 -2.95 -15.95
C THR A 268 7.83 -2.14 -17.20
N ALA A 269 8.15 -0.83 -17.19
CA ALA A 269 8.00 0.06 -18.33
C ALA A 269 9.01 1.21 -18.26
N ALA A 270 9.54 1.61 -19.39
CA ALA A 270 10.49 2.71 -19.47
C ALA A 270 10.22 3.57 -20.74
N ILE A 271 10.30 4.89 -20.58
CA ILE A 271 10.43 5.83 -21.68
C ILE A 271 11.90 6.20 -21.76
N LEU A 272 12.56 5.80 -22.84
CA LEU A 272 13.97 6.10 -23.06
C LEU A 272 14.10 7.07 -24.24
N PRO A 273 15.03 8.01 -24.21
CA PRO A 273 15.27 8.89 -25.34
C PRO A 273 15.72 8.07 -26.56
N ASP A 274 15.35 8.55 -27.74
CA ASP A 274 15.84 8.05 -29.02
C ASP A 274 17.34 8.40 -29.14
N SER A 275 18.18 7.55 -28.60
CA SER A 275 19.62 7.73 -28.50
C SER A 275 20.36 6.54 -29.10
N LYS A 276 21.68 6.67 -29.23
CA LYS A 276 22.51 5.57 -29.75
C LYS A 276 22.61 4.34 -28.83
N SER A 277 22.14 4.46 -27.59
CA SER A 277 22.09 3.34 -26.63
C SER A 277 20.76 3.36 -25.87
N LEU A 278 20.06 2.22 -25.84
CA LEU A 278 18.85 2.00 -25.04
C LEU A 278 19.16 0.91 -24.00
N ILE A 279 19.77 1.31 -22.90
CA ILE A 279 20.28 0.36 -21.91
C ILE A 279 19.16 0.00 -20.92
N ILE A 280 18.90 -1.31 -20.82
CA ILE A 280 17.90 -1.89 -19.92
C ILE A 280 18.63 -2.72 -18.87
N PRO A 281 18.63 -2.31 -17.59
CA PRO A 281 19.24 -3.08 -16.51
C PRO A 281 18.34 -4.25 -16.09
N PHE A 282 18.96 -5.39 -15.75
CA PHE A 282 18.32 -6.55 -15.15
C PHE A 282 19.25 -7.25 -14.18
N ARG A 283 18.71 -8.12 -13.33
CA ARG A 283 19.45 -8.96 -12.40
C ARG A 283 19.13 -10.43 -12.65
N ALA A 284 20.09 -11.30 -12.37
CA ALA A 284 19.90 -12.74 -12.43
C ALA A 284 20.69 -13.45 -11.34
N VAL A 285 20.21 -14.62 -10.92
CA VAL A 285 20.86 -15.47 -9.93
C VAL A 285 20.71 -16.94 -10.31
N ASN A 286 21.74 -17.75 -10.08
CA ASN A 286 21.82 -19.18 -10.38
C ASN A 286 21.46 -19.54 -11.84
N LEU A 287 21.87 -18.68 -12.77
CA LEU A 287 21.64 -18.84 -14.21
C LEU A 287 22.94 -18.62 -14.99
N TYR A 288 23.32 -19.57 -15.85
CA TYR A 288 24.39 -19.42 -16.83
C TYR A 288 23.97 -18.56 -18.01
N ALA A 289 22.71 -18.60 -18.40
CA ALA A 289 22.18 -17.89 -19.54
C ALA A 289 20.72 -17.49 -19.36
N VAL A 290 20.24 -16.54 -20.19
CA VAL A 290 18.83 -16.17 -20.32
C VAL A 290 18.48 -16.04 -21.80
N ASP A 291 17.26 -16.37 -22.18
CA ASP A 291 16.73 -16.14 -23.52
C ASP A 291 16.10 -14.75 -23.59
N LEU A 292 16.64 -13.90 -24.45
CA LEU A 292 16.12 -12.59 -24.78
C LEU A 292 15.18 -12.69 -25.98
N SER A 293 13.96 -12.17 -25.82
CA SER A 293 13.01 -11.96 -26.92
C SER A 293 12.57 -10.51 -26.95
N VAL A 294 12.49 -9.92 -28.15
CA VAL A 294 12.01 -8.55 -28.34
C VAL A 294 10.83 -8.57 -29.32
N ILE A 295 9.68 -8.10 -28.83
CA ILE A 295 8.47 -7.94 -29.62
C ILE A 295 8.27 -6.45 -29.89
N ARG A 296 8.18 -6.08 -31.17
CA ARG A 296 7.86 -4.71 -31.58
C ARG A 296 6.36 -4.57 -31.72
N ILE A 297 5.76 -3.65 -30.99
CA ILE A 297 4.41 -3.15 -31.18
C ILE A 297 4.52 -2.01 -32.18
N PHE A 298 3.94 -2.20 -33.37
CA PHE A 298 4.08 -1.25 -34.47
C PHE A 298 3.45 0.09 -34.11
N GLU A 299 4.07 1.17 -34.56
CA GLU A 299 3.64 2.55 -34.27
C GLU A 299 2.15 2.78 -34.57
N ASN A 300 1.66 2.31 -35.71
CA ASN A 300 0.25 2.42 -36.11
C ASN A 300 -0.71 1.56 -35.26
N ASN A 301 -0.20 0.60 -34.50
CA ASN A 301 -0.98 -0.28 -33.62
C ASN A 301 -0.91 0.14 -32.14
N VAL A 302 -0.07 1.12 -31.78
CA VAL A 302 0.10 1.53 -30.38
C VAL A 302 -1.21 1.99 -29.75
N LEU A 303 -2.03 2.75 -30.48
CA LEU A 303 -3.33 3.19 -29.97
C LEU A 303 -4.26 2.01 -29.66
N MET A 304 -4.32 1.02 -30.56
CA MET A 304 -5.10 -0.20 -30.34
C MET A 304 -4.55 -1.01 -29.19
N PHE A 305 -3.24 -1.15 -29.08
CA PHE A 305 -2.59 -1.81 -27.95
C PHE A 305 -2.95 -1.14 -26.62
N MET A 306 -2.96 0.18 -26.56
CA MET A 306 -3.26 0.95 -25.36
C MET A 306 -4.73 0.91 -24.94
N GLN A 307 -5.67 0.39 -25.77
CA GLN A 307 -7.06 0.18 -25.37
C GLN A 307 -7.21 -0.90 -24.30
N THR A 308 -6.41 -1.97 -24.36
CA THR A 308 -6.44 -3.12 -23.45
C THR A 308 -5.22 -3.20 -22.54
N ASN A 309 -4.24 -2.30 -22.74
CA ASN A 309 -2.96 -2.32 -22.07
C ASN A 309 -2.60 -0.95 -21.49
N SER A 310 -1.85 -0.96 -20.38
CA SER A 310 -1.01 0.16 -19.95
C SER A 310 0.39 0.03 -20.56
N LEU A 311 1.27 1.00 -20.33
CA LEU A 311 2.68 0.87 -20.74
C LEU A 311 3.39 -0.34 -20.12
N ALA A 312 2.91 -0.85 -18.98
CA ALA A 312 3.50 -2.02 -18.30
C ALA A 312 2.87 -3.36 -18.72
N SER A 313 1.72 -3.36 -19.40
CA SER A 313 0.94 -4.57 -19.69
C SER A 313 1.36 -5.22 -21.02
N ALA A 314 0.85 -6.43 -21.28
CA ALA A 314 1.21 -7.24 -22.42
C ALA A 314 0.07 -8.10 -22.98
N ASN A 315 -1.18 -7.65 -22.83
CA ASN A 315 -2.30 -8.41 -23.36
C ASN A 315 -2.35 -8.34 -24.88
N GLU A 316 -2.70 -9.45 -25.50
CA GLU A 316 -2.96 -9.53 -26.96
C GLU A 316 -1.81 -9.01 -27.85
N LEU A 317 -0.55 -9.23 -27.46
CA LEU A 317 0.64 -8.73 -28.19
C LEU A 317 0.64 -9.08 -29.69
N ARG A 318 0.13 -10.26 -30.06
CA ARG A 318 0.13 -10.71 -31.46
C ARG A 318 -0.82 -9.93 -32.38
N ARG A 319 -1.81 -9.24 -31.79
CA ARG A 319 -2.70 -8.36 -32.57
C ARG A 319 -2.04 -7.03 -32.93
N SER A 320 -1.08 -6.59 -32.11
CA SER A 320 -0.51 -5.25 -32.21
C SER A 320 0.97 -5.24 -32.60
N GLY A 321 1.67 -6.35 -32.42
CA GLY A 321 3.12 -6.43 -32.60
C GLY A 321 3.60 -7.71 -33.23
N ARG A 322 4.92 -7.84 -33.32
CA ARG A 322 5.61 -9.02 -33.90
C ARG A 322 6.94 -9.22 -33.19
N LEU A 323 7.36 -10.47 -33.01
CA LEU A 323 8.71 -10.82 -32.60
C LEU A 323 9.72 -10.34 -33.66
N VAL A 324 10.68 -9.53 -33.25
CA VAL A 324 11.70 -8.95 -34.16
C VAL A 324 13.12 -9.38 -33.83
N TYR A 325 13.32 -9.92 -32.63
CA TYR A 325 14.63 -10.38 -32.19
C TYR A 325 14.52 -11.49 -31.14
N LYS A 326 15.36 -12.51 -31.25
CA LYS A 326 15.49 -13.60 -30.27
C LYS A 326 16.94 -14.06 -30.18
N LYS A 327 17.48 -14.17 -28.95
CA LYS A 327 18.83 -14.63 -28.73
C LYS A 327 19.05 -15.11 -27.29
N THR A 328 19.90 -16.11 -27.11
CA THR A 328 20.41 -16.51 -25.80
C THR A 328 21.58 -15.62 -25.40
N LEU A 329 21.49 -15.02 -24.20
CA LEU A 329 22.53 -14.20 -23.59
C LEU A 329 23.23 -15.03 -22.51
N TRP A 330 24.54 -15.22 -22.65
CA TRP A 330 25.36 -15.89 -21.68
C TRP A 330 25.79 -14.92 -20.57
N LEU A 331 25.44 -15.20 -19.32
CA LEU A 331 25.69 -14.38 -18.14
C LEU A 331 27.08 -14.68 -17.53
N ALA A 332 27.51 -15.92 -17.60
CA ALA A 332 28.84 -16.35 -17.22
C ALA A 332 29.53 -16.98 -18.42
N LYS A 333 30.69 -16.44 -18.81
CA LYS A 333 31.54 -16.97 -19.90
C LYS A 333 32.59 -17.95 -19.41
N ASP A 334 32.86 -17.94 -18.10
CA ASP A 334 33.83 -18.80 -17.42
C ASP A 334 33.42 -19.05 -15.96
N ALA A 335 34.08 -20.01 -15.32
CA ALA A 335 33.81 -20.37 -13.93
C ALA A 335 34.28 -19.31 -12.91
N SER A 336 34.85 -18.20 -13.34
CA SER A 336 35.38 -17.16 -12.44
C SER A 336 34.29 -16.18 -11.98
N LYS A 337 33.13 -16.12 -12.68
CA LYS A 337 32.06 -15.24 -12.32
C LYS A 337 31.12 -15.93 -11.35
N ASP A 338 30.95 -15.32 -10.18
CA ASP A 338 29.96 -15.78 -9.20
C ASP A 338 28.54 -15.53 -9.72
N ILE A 339 27.81 -16.59 -10.03
CA ILE A 339 26.41 -16.58 -10.47
C ILE A 339 25.46 -17.08 -9.38
N HIS A 340 25.97 -17.52 -8.25
CA HIS A 340 25.18 -18.02 -7.13
C HIS A 340 24.57 -16.90 -6.29
N HIS A 341 25.03 -15.66 -6.49
CA HIS A 341 24.48 -14.44 -5.94
C HIS A 341 23.89 -13.57 -7.04
N TRP A 342 23.02 -12.63 -6.64
CA TRP A 342 22.42 -11.69 -7.57
C TRP A 342 23.49 -10.87 -8.30
N GLY A 343 23.57 -11.05 -9.62
CA GLY A 343 24.44 -10.30 -10.51
C GLY A 343 23.68 -9.23 -11.30
N ASP A 344 24.29 -8.06 -11.46
CA ASP A 344 23.74 -6.96 -12.28
C ASP A 344 24.23 -7.11 -13.73
N TYR A 345 23.31 -6.96 -14.68
CA TYR A 345 23.51 -7.06 -16.12
C TYR A 345 22.76 -5.97 -16.85
N SER A 346 23.08 -5.77 -18.14
CA SER A 346 22.35 -4.82 -18.97
C SER A 346 22.24 -5.28 -20.42
N ILE A 347 21.19 -4.83 -21.11
CA ILE A 347 20.95 -5.04 -22.54
C ILE A 347 20.95 -3.68 -23.22
N ASP A 348 21.78 -3.50 -24.25
CA ASP A 348 21.68 -2.35 -25.17
C ASP A 348 20.77 -2.70 -26.34
N LEU A 349 19.49 -2.29 -26.23
CA LEU A 349 18.49 -2.57 -27.24
C LEU A 349 18.79 -1.87 -28.57
N ALA A 350 19.39 -0.68 -28.55
CA ALA A 350 19.74 0.07 -29.77
C ALA A 350 20.78 -0.64 -30.64
N GLY A 351 21.66 -1.44 -30.01
CA GLY A 351 22.63 -2.27 -30.73
C GLY A 351 22.03 -3.55 -31.35
N LEU A 352 20.83 -3.94 -30.93
CA LEU A 352 20.19 -5.21 -31.30
C LEU A 352 19.12 -5.07 -32.37
N ILE A 353 18.37 -3.98 -32.40
CA ILE A 353 17.25 -3.76 -33.30
C ILE A 353 17.32 -2.39 -33.97
N HIS A 354 16.71 -2.30 -35.16
CA HIS A 354 16.45 -1.01 -35.78
C HIS A 354 15.26 -0.33 -35.08
N GLN A 355 15.49 0.87 -34.54
CA GLN A 355 14.45 1.64 -33.85
C GLN A 355 13.48 2.26 -34.86
N GLU A 356 12.21 2.16 -34.56
CA GLU A 356 11.12 2.79 -35.27
C GLU A 356 10.45 3.84 -34.36
N PRO A 357 10.51 5.14 -34.72
CA PRO A 357 9.94 6.18 -33.89
C PRO A 357 8.45 5.94 -33.60
N GLY A 358 8.05 6.06 -32.33
CA GLY A 358 6.67 5.87 -31.92
C GLY A 358 6.25 4.42 -31.67
N ALA A 359 7.11 3.42 -31.96
CA ALA A 359 6.85 2.01 -31.61
C ALA A 359 7.17 1.72 -30.13
N ILE A 360 6.56 0.67 -29.61
CA ILE A 360 6.88 0.12 -28.27
C ILE A 360 7.60 -1.21 -28.46
N TYR A 361 8.63 -1.44 -27.65
CA TYR A 361 9.39 -2.68 -27.65
C TYR A 361 9.19 -3.41 -26.33
N ARG A 362 8.57 -4.59 -26.39
CA ARG A 362 8.50 -5.48 -25.23
C ARG A 362 9.72 -6.37 -25.20
N VAL A 363 10.53 -6.21 -24.18
CA VAL A 363 11.73 -7.01 -23.91
C VAL A 363 11.37 -8.05 -22.87
N ILE A 364 11.61 -9.33 -23.20
CA ILE A 364 11.31 -10.48 -22.34
C ILE A 364 12.60 -11.25 -22.11
N LEU A 365 12.89 -11.53 -20.86
CA LEU A 365 13.93 -12.44 -20.40
C LEU A 365 13.27 -13.68 -19.80
N SER A 366 13.56 -14.83 -20.36
CA SER A 366 13.13 -16.12 -19.86
C SER A 366 14.34 -17.05 -19.69
N PHE A 367 14.16 -18.16 -18.99
CA PHE A 367 15.22 -19.13 -18.81
C PHE A 367 14.66 -20.56 -18.77
N ARG A 368 15.53 -21.53 -19.03
CA ARG A 368 15.20 -22.95 -19.08
C ARG A 368 16.01 -23.71 -18.04
N GLN A 369 15.58 -24.94 -17.75
CA GLN A 369 16.27 -25.82 -16.80
C GLN A 369 17.74 -26.00 -17.15
N GLU A 370 18.06 -26.07 -18.43
CA GLU A 370 19.43 -26.24 -18.96
C GLU A 370 20.39 -25.10 -18.57
N TYR A 371 19.84 -23.91 -18.27
CA TYR A 371 20.63 -22.73 -17.85
C TYR A 371 20.82 -22.63 -16.35
N SER A 372 20.22 -23.55 -15.58
CA SER A 372 20.22 -23.50 -14.12
C SER A 372 21.57 -23.94 -13.54
N ALA A 373 22.09 -23.13 -12.63
CA ALA A 373 23.23 -23.50 -11.77
C ALA A 373 22.78 -23.99 -10.38
N TYR A 374 21.49 -24.23 -10.18
CA TYR A 374 20.94 -24.67 -8.89
C TYR A 374 21.39 -26.10 -8.58
N PRO A 375 21.96 -26.37 -7.38
CA PRO A 375 22.44 -27.71 -7.03
C PRO A 375 21.26 -28.65 -6.76
N CYS A 376 21.01 -29.58 -7.71
CA CYS A 376 20.06 -30.66 -7.55
C CYS A 376 20.82 -31.92 -7.09
N GLY A 377 20.52 -32.42 -5.88
CA GLY A 377 21.17 -33.57 -5.30
C GLY A 377 20.96 -34.84 -6.16
N GLY A 378 22.04 -35.41 -6.72
CA GLY A 378 22.05 -36.72 -7.38
C GLY A 378 22.67 -36.85 -8.76
N GLY A 379 23.30 -35.85 -9.29
CA GLY A 379 24.10 -35.95 -10.54
C GLY A 379 25.31 -35.05 -10.45
N GLU A 380 26.45 -35.52 -10.93
CA GLU A 380 27.58 -34.66 -11.31
C GLU A 380 26.99 -33.47 -12.06
N ASN A 381 27.29 -32.24 -11.60
CA ASN A 381 27.09 -31.05 -12.40
C ASN A 381 27.56 -31.38 -13.82
N GLN A 382 26.60 -31.48 -14.75
CA GLN A 382 27.01 -31.60 -16.14
C GLN A 382 27.78 -30.30 -16.37
N ASP A 383 29.10 -30.41 -16.46
CA ASP A 383 29.95 -29.35 -16.97
C ASP A 383 29.32 -28.95 -18.28
N MET A 384 28.51 -27.87 -18.26
CA MET A 384 27.98 -27.30 -19.49
C MET A 384 29.22 -26.97 -20.30
N LYS A 385 29.53 -27.77 -21.29
CA LYS A 385 30.52 -27.42 -22.29
C LYS A 385 30.03 -26.11 -22.88
N PHE A 386 30.64 -25.03 -22.42
CA PHE A 386 30.44 -23.72 -23.02
C PHE A 386 30.68 -23.91 -24.51
N ALA A 387 29.64 -23.82 -25.29
CA ALA A 387 29.76 -23.92 -26.72
C ALA A 387 30.74 -22.85 -27.12
N ASP A 388 31.82 -23.30 -27.78
CA ASP A 388 32.92 -22.47 -28.24
C ASP A 388 32.38 -21.44 -29.25
N SER A 389 31.78 -20.39 -28.73
CA SER A 389 31.38 -19.25 -29.51
C SER A 389 32.54 -18.27 -29.50
N SER A 390 33.41 -18.39 -30.48
CA SER A 390 34.41 -17.42 -30.88
C SER A 390 33.80 -16.05 -31.20
N THR A 391 33.24 -15.39 -30.22
CA THR A 391 32.86 -13.99 -30.33
C THR A 391 33.22 -13.31 -29.00
N SER A 392 34.39 -12.71 -29.02
CA SER A 392 34.88 -11.73 -28.08
C SER A 392 33.93 -10.56 -27.95
N ASP A 393 33.87 -10.02 -26.72
CA ASP A 393 33.23 -8.79 -26.27
C ASP A 393 31.73 -8.81 -25.97
N GLY A 394 31.44 -8.49 -24.74
CA GLY A 394 30.12 -8.48 -24.06
C GLY A 394 29.05 -7.58 -24.65
N LEU A 395 29.27 -7.03 -25.85
CA LEU A 395 28.33 -6.20 -26.61
C LEU A 395 28.63 -6.35 -28.12
N THR A 396 28.56 -7.56 -28.64
CA THR A 396 28.78 -7.75 -30.07
C THR A 396 27.58 -7.27 -30.88
N LYS A 397 27.85 -6.34 -31.78
CA LYS A 397 27.01 -6.04 -32.96
C LYS A 397 26.73 -7.34 -33.70
N VAL A 398 25.60 -7.96 -33.47
CA VAL A 398 25.15 -9.10 -34.27
C VAL A 398 24.17 -8.57 -35.30
N SER A 399 24.62 -8.55 -36.55
CA SER A 399 23.79 -8.35 -37.72
C SER A 399 22.88 -9.58 -37.88
N GLY A 400 21.57 -9.37 -37.83
CA GLY A 400 20.54 -10.31 -38.17
C GLY A 400 20.21 -11.35 -37.10
N SER A 401 19.08 -11.12 -36.35
CA SER A 401 18.38 -12.23 -35.74
C SER A 401 17.72 -13.03 -36.87
N VAL A 402 18.13 -14.26 -37.06
CA VAL A 402 17.38 -15.19 -37.89
C VAL A 402 16.32 -15.79 -36.94
N LEU A 403 15.09 -15.31 -37.03
CA LEU A 403 13.94 -16.00 -36.45
C LEU A 403 13.84 -17.37 -37.10
N SER A 404 13.54 -18.40 -36.35
CA SER A 404 13.32 -19.73 -36.89
C SER A 404 12.07 -19.73 -37.79
N GLU A 405 12.00 -20.66 -38.73
CA GLU A 405 10.78 -20.84 -39.57
C GLU A 405 9.56 -21.12 -38.69
N GLU A 406 9.75 -21.73 -37.50
CA GLU A 406 8.71 -22.00 -36.53
C GLU A 406 8.24 -20.69 -35.85
N ASP A 407 9.15 -19.80 -35.42
CA ASP A 407 8.80 -18.48 -34.89
C ASP A 407 8.01 -17.67 -35.95
N GLU A 408 8.48 -17.68 -37.21
CA GLU A 408 7.81 -17.00 -38.31
C GLU A 408 6.39 -17.56 -38.56
N ALA A 409 6.24 -18.89 -38.61
CA ALA A 409 4.96 -19.55 -38.78
C ALA A 409 3.97 -19.21 -37.65
N ILE A 410 4.44 -19.26 -36.39
CA ILE A 410 3.61 -18.91 -35.22
C ILE A 410 3.11 -17.46 -35.33
N TRP A 411 3.97 -16.49 -35.65
CA TRP A 411 3.59 -15.09 -35.76
C TRP A 411 2.77 -14.72 -36.99
N ASN A 412 2.80 -15.52 -38.02
CA ASN A 412 2.01 -15.33 -39.23
C ASN A 412 0.64 -16.04 -39.20
N THR A 413 0.38 -16.89 -38.22
CA THR A 413 -0.87 -17.66 -38.12
C THR A 413 -1.83 -16.99 -37.15
N PRO A 414 -2.97 -16.40 -37.61
CA PRO A 414 -3.91 -15.72 -36.74
C PRO A 414 -4.49 -16.61 -35.60
N GLU A 415 -4.69 -17.88 -35.91
CA GLU A 415 -5.29 -18.88 -35.03
C GLU A 415 -4.36 -19.32 -33.91
N ALA A 416 -3.05 -19.15 -34.04
CA ALA A 416 -2.08 -19.46 -32.98
C ALA A 416 -2.11 -18.48 -31.79
N TYR A 417 -3.14 -17.65 -31.72
CA TYR A 417 -3.34 -16.62 -30.70
C TYR A 417 -3.24 -17.12 -29.24
N TYR A 418 -3.64 -18.37 -28.98
CA TYR A 418 -3.66 -18.97 -27.63
C TYR A 418 -2.38 -19.70 -27.23
N TYR A 419 -1.38 -19.83 -28.08
CA TYR A 419 -0.27 -20.77 -27.87
C TYR A 419 1.12 -20.15 -27.72
N TYR A 420 1.24 -18.82 -27.63
CA TYR A 420 2.55 -18.21 -27.55
C TYR A 420 3.08 -18.12 -26.10
N ASN A 421 3.91 -19.10 -25.73
CA ASN A 421 4.83 -19.01 -24.60
C ASN A 421 6.27 -19.41 -25.02
N GLY A 422 6.77 -18.86 -26.13
CA GLY A 422 8.20 -18.86 -26.43
C GLY A 422 8.89 -20.20 -26.71
N GLY A 423 8.15 -21.26 -27.01
CA GLY A 423 8.69 -22.58 -27.32
C GLY A 423 7.64 -23.67 -27.23
N THR A 424 7.86 -24.81 -27.92
CA THR A 424 7.09 -26.04 -27.75
C THR A 424 7.34 -26.62 -26.35
N MET A 425 6.61 -26.13 -25.36
CA MET A 425 6.64 -26.71 -24.01
C MET A 425 5.90 -28.04 -24.01
N ASP A 426 6.58 -29.12 -23.62
CA ASP A 426 5.92 -30.40 -23.39
C ASP A 426 5.13 -30.37 -22.08
N TRP A 427 3.87 -29.93 -22.14
CA TRP A 427 2.97 -29.88 -20.99
C TRP A 427 2.68 -31.27 -20.38
N SER A 428 3.07 -32.36 -21.04
CA SER A 428 2.91 -33.72 -20.49
C SER A 428 3.77 -33.96 -19.23
N VAL A 429 4.89 -33.25 -19.12
CA VAL A 429 5.79 -33.34 -17.97
C VAL A 429 5.43 -32.39 -16.82
N TYR A 430 4.53 -31.44 -17.06
CA TYR A 430 4.15 -30.48 -16.02
C TYR A 430 3.46 -31.15 -14.84
N ARG A 431 3.95 -30.83 -13.63
CA ARG A 431 3.37 -31.24 -12.33
C ARG A 431 3.18 -29.99 -11.49
N TRP A 432 1.95 -29.64 -11.16
CA TRP A 432 1.65 -28.43 -10.40
C TRP A 432 2.32 -28.43 -9.01
N MET A 433 2.44 -29.59 -8.38
CA MET A 433 3.11 -29.72 -7.08
C MET A 433 4.62 -29.41 -7.13
N GLU A 434 5.24 -29.59 -8.30
CA GLU A 434 6.67 -29.37 -8.52
C GLU A 434 6.99 -27.99 -9.11
N ARG A 435 5.99 -27.11 -9.22
CA ARG A 435 6.17 -25.76 -9.81
C ARG A 435 7.18 -24.88 -9.05
N ASP A 436 7.39 -25.14 -7.75
CA ASP A 436 8.32 -24.41 -6.90
C ASP A 436 9.65 -25.17 -6.66
N ASN A 437 9.85 -26.33 -7.31
CA ASN A 437 11.04 -27.16 -7.24
C ASN A 437 11.97 -26.87 -8.41
N PRO A 438 13.13 -26.18 -8.23
CA PRO A 438 14.08 -25.88 -9.31
C PRO A 438 14.72 -27.12 -9.97
N CYS A 439 14.60 -28.29 -9.34
CA CYS A 439 15.09 -29.53 -9.89
C CYS A 439 14.09 -30.24 -10.80
N HIS A 440 12.89 -29.72 -10.92
CA HIS A 440 11.85 -30.29 -11.79
C HIS A 440 11.53 -29.35 -12.97
N PRO A 441 11.31 -29.88 -14.19
CA PRO A 441 10.96 -29.07 -15.37
C PRO A 441 9.80 -28.10 -15.16
N SER A 442 8.81 -28.47 -14.33
CA SER A 442 7.65 -27.64 -14.01
C SER A 442 7.98 -26.24 -13.46
N TYR A 443 9.11 -26.09 -12.77
CA TYR A 443 9.57 -24.80 -12.28
C TYR A 443 9.83 -23.80 -13.43
N TYR A 444 10.36 -24.28 -14.55
CA TYR A 444 10.75 -23.47 -15.71
C TYR A 444 9.61 -23.27 -16.70
N MET A 445 8.47 -23.91 -16.48
CA MET A 445 7.28 -23.81 -17.32
C MET A 445 6.31 -22.72 -16.84
N ASP A 446 6.55 -22.13 -15.70
CA ASP A 446 5.73 -21.06 -15.15
C ASP A 446 6.07 -19.73 -15.82
N SER A 447 5.06 -19.06 -16.43
CA SER A 447 5.20 -17.76 -17.08
C SER A 447 5.66 -16.66 -16.12
N ASP A 448 5.35 -16.79 -14.82
CA ASP A 448 5.73 -15.83 -13.79
C ASP A 448 7.24 -15.83 -13.51
N ARG A 449 7.98 -16.81 -14.04
CA ARG A 449 9.45 -16.83 -13.96
C ARG A 449 10.14 -15.95 -15.00
N ALA A 450 9.44 -15.53 -16.05
CA ALA A 450 9.97 -14.62 -17.05
C ALA A 450 9.87 -13.17 -16.58
N ALA A 451 10.94 -12.40 -16.74
CA ALA A 451 10.94 -10.97 -16.48
C ALA A 451 10.72 -10.20 -17.78
N ALA A 452 9.89 -9.16 -17.76
CA ALA A 452 9.63 -8.39 -18.96
C ALA A 452 9.42 -6.90 -18.70
N CYS A 453 9.83 -6.06 -19.64
CA CYS A 453 9.51 -4.63 -19.62
C CYS A 453 9.12 -4.13 -21.01
N ASN A 454 8.30 -3.09 -21.06
CA ASN A 454 7.99 -2.36 -22.28
C ASN A 454 8.86 -1.10 -22.36
N VAL A 455 9.51 -0.91 -23.49
CA VAL A 455 10.38 0.25 -23.75
C VAL A 455 9.76 1.06 -24.88
N PHE A 456 9.58 2.34 -24.61
CA PHE A 456 9.13 3.32 -25.57
C PHE A 456 10.26 4.30 -25.86
N ALA A 457 10.75 4.32 -27.12
CA ALA A 457 11.82 5.21 -27.55
C ALA A 457 11.23 6.52 -28.07
N SER A 458 11.42 7.60 -27.33
CA SER A 458 10.94 8.93 -27.72
C SER A 458 11.69 10.04 -26.98
N ASN A 459 11.93 11.16 -27.66
CA ASN A 459 12.44 12.37 -27.05
C ASN A 459 11.34 13.29 -26.51
N LEU A 460 10.06 12.94 -26.73
CA LEU A 460 8.93 13.74 -26.29
C LEU A 460 8.49 13.32 -24.88
N GLY A 461 8.46 14.29 -23.96
CA GLY A 461 7.77 14.21 -22.70
C GLY A 461 6.43 14.95 -22.76
N MET A 462 5.37 14.39 -22.18
CA MET A 462 4.06 15.00 -22.16
C MET A 462 3.47 14.98 -20.75
N ILE A 463 2.95 16.11 -20.29
CA ILE A 463 2.18 16.24 -19.06
C ILE A 463 0.77 16.66 -19.43
N VAL A 464 -0.21 15.89 -18.99
CA VAL A 464 -1.62 16.16 -19.25
C VAL A 464 -2.36 16.36 -17.94
N LYS A 465 -3.16 17.41 -17.86
CA LYS A 465 -4.14 17.66 -16.79
C LYS A 465 -5.53 17.66 -17.39
N ARG A 466 -6.45 16.93 -16.76
CA ARG A 466 -7.85 16.83 -17.17
C ARG A 466 -8.74 17.29 -16.03
N ASN A 467 -9.70 18.14 -16.28
CA ASN A 467 -10.73 18.46 -15.31
C ASN A 467 -11.98 17.55 -15.45
N SER A 468 -12.89 17.67 -14.53
CA SER A 468 -14.15 16.92 -14.52
C SER A 468 -15.08 17.18 -15.75
N LEU A 469 -14.81 18.22 -16.53
CA LEU A 469 -15.51 18.56 -17.78
C LEU A 469 -14.74 18.11 -19.02
N ASN A 470 -13.72 17.30 -18.83
CA ASN A 470 -12.82 16.78 -19.89
C ASN A 470 -11.96 17.84 -20.59
N LYS A 471 -11.93 19.10 -20.13
CA LYS A 471 -10.96 20.07 -20.65
C LYS A 471 -9.55 19.63 -20.29
N LEU A 472 -8.64 19.75 -21.26
CA LEU A 472 -7.26 19.28 -21.19
C LEU A 472 -6.30 20.45 -21.22
N TRP A 473 -5.31 20.47 -20.32
CA TRP A 473 -4.13 21.32 -20.36
C TRP A 473 -2.92 20.42 -20.56
N ILE A 474 -2.21 20.65 -21.64
CA ILE A 474 -1.15 19.77 -22.11
C ILE A 474 0.14 20.57 -22.24
N ALA A 475 1.21 20.04 -21.67
CA ALA A 475 2.57 20.55 -21.83
C ALA A 475 3.44 19.49 -22.51
N VAL A 476 4.15 19.88 -23.57
CA VAL A 476 5.06 19.01 -24.32
C VAL A 476 6.48 19.56 -24.19
N SER A 477 7.42 18.69 -23.83
CA SER A 477 8.83 19.03 -23.65
C SER A 477 9.76 17.96 -24.23
N ASN A 478 11.00 18.31 -24.50
CA ASN A 478 12.05 17.38 -24.86
C ASN A 478 12.66 16.79 -23.56
N ILE A 479 12.73 15.46 -23.47
CA ILE A 479 13.27 14.78 -22.27
C ILE A 479 14.80 14.83 -22.20
N LEU A 480 15.49 15.16 -23.29
CA LEU A 480 16.95 15.24 -23.31
C LEU A 480 17.47 16.54 -22.64
N ASP A 481 16.77 17.65 -22.85
CA ASP A 481 17.19 18.98 -22.37
C ASP A 481 16.11 19.75 -21.62
N THR A 482 14.97 19.11 -21.36
CA THR A 482 13.79 19.65 -20.66
C THR A 482 13.12 20.85 -21.32
N LYS A 483 13.56 21.29 -22.52
CA LYS A 483 12.98 22.46 -23.19
C LYS A 483 11.58 22.19 -23.71
N PRO A 484 10.68 23.17 -23.65
CA PRO A 484 9.36 23.07 -24.23
C PRO A 484 9.42 22.90 -25.76
N ILE A 485 8.50 22.15 -26.33
CA ILE A 485 8.38 21.93 -27.76
C ILE A 485 7.18 22.67 -28.31
N GLY A 486 7.43 23.72 -29.11
CA GLY A 486 6.41 24.44 -29.86
C GLY A 486 6.05 23.72 -31.16
N LYS A 487 4.82 23.98 -31.64
CA LYS A 487 4.26 23.40 -32.90
C LYS A 487 4.13 21.89 -32.91
N ALA A 488 4.14 21.23 -31.74
CA ALA A 488 3.78 19.83 -31.64
C ALA A 488 2.27 19.67 -31.89
N GLN A 489 1.90 18.73 -32.75
CA GLN A 489 0.51 18.39 -33.03
C GLN A 489 -0.01 17.49 -31.91
N VAL A 490 -1.10 17.90 -31.26
CA VAL A 490 -1.69 17.13 -30.16
C VAL A 490 -3.10 16.74 -30.53
N THR A 491 -3.40 15.44 -30.45
CA THR A 491 -4.72 14.89 -30.74
C THR A 491 -5.23 14.11 -29.52
N ALA A 492 -6.46 14.41 -29.14
CA ALA A 492 -7.20 13.65 -28.13
C ALA A 492 -8.12 12.63 -28.82
N TYR A 493 -8.04 11.37 -28.41
CA TYR A 493 -8.87 10.28 -28.92
C TYR A 493 -9.80 9.77 -27.82
N ASN A 494 -11.02 9.34 -28.22
CA ASN A 494 -11.91 8.57 -27.34
C ASN A 494 -11.49 7.09 -27.29
N PHE A 495 -12.21 6.27 -26.50
CA PHE A 495 -11.90 4.84 -26.37
C PHE A 495 -12.00 4.09 -27.72
N GLN A 496 -12.87 4.50 -28.63
CA GLN A 496 -13.01 3.92 -29.97
C GLN A 496 -11.95 4.45 -30.97
N LEU A 497 -10.94 5.19 -30.48
CA LEU A 497 -9.85 5.77 -31.26
C LEU A 497 -10.31 6.80 -32.30
N GLN A 498 -11.47 7.43 -32.09
CA GLN A 498 -11.90 8.54 -32.91
C GLN A 498 -11.28 9.85 -32.37
N PRO A 499 -10.74 10.72 -33.25
CA PRO A 499 -10.22 12.01 -32.80
C PRO A 499 -11.38 12.91 -32.37
N ILE A 500 -11.36 13.35 -31.10
CA ILE A 500 -12.39 14.20 -30.49
C ILE A 500 -11.91 15.61 -30.16
N GLY A 501 -10.63 15.89 -30.38
CA GLY A 501 -10.04 17.22 -30.21
C GLY A 501 -8.63 17.26 -30.74
N LYS A 502 -8.23 18.41 -31.29
CA LYS A 502 -6.88 18.64 -31.81
C LYS A 502 -6.40 20.04 -31.44
N GLY A 503 -5.10 20.19 -31.30
CA GLY A 503 -4.46 21.49 -31.10
C GLY A 503 -2.97 21.42 -31.40
N GLU A 504 -2.36 22.59 -31.47
CA GLU A 504 -0.92 22.73 -31.70
C GLU A 504 -0.30 23.48 -30.51
N THR A 505 0.85 23.04 -30.00
CA THR A 505 1.53 23.69 -28.90
C THR A 505 2.09 25.05 -29.32
N ASN A 506 1.96 26.04 -28.43
CA ASN A 506 2.58 27.34 -28.56
C ASN A 506 4.12 27.28 -28.39
N GLY A 507 4.81 28.42 -28.49
CA GLY A 507 6.27 28.50 -28.33
C GLY A 507 6.79 28.00 -26.95
N GLU A 508 5.92 27.94 -25.93
CA GLU A 508 6.22 27.42 -24.60
C GLU A 508 5.76 25.96 -24.42
N GLY A 509 5.40 25.29 -25.49
CA GLY A 509 5.00 23.88 -25.46
C GLY A 509 3.62 23.62 -24.86
N PHE A 510 2.78 24.64 -24.70
CA PHE A 510 1.44 24.50 -24.12
C PHE A 510 0.34 24.45 -25.18
N VAL A 511 -0.67 23.62 -24.94
CA VAL A 511 -1.93 23.63 -25.66
C VAL A 511 -3.08 23.28 -24.75
N GLU A 512 -4.21 23.97 -24.97
CA GLU A 512 -5.49 23.64 -24.32
C GLU A 512 -6.43 23.02 -25.35
N ILE A 513 -7.09 21.91 -24.99
CA ILE A 513 -8.06 21.22 -25.84
C ILE A 513 -9.34 21.03 -25.06
N THR A 514 -10.46 21.42 -25.65
CA THR A 514 -11.79 21.05 -25.16
C THR A 514 -12.35 19.99 -26.11
N PRO A 515 -12.24 18.71 -25.75
CA PRO A 515 -12.63 17.61 -26.62
C PRO A 515 -14.17 17.52 -26.71
N ASN A 516 -14.64 17.06 -27.87
CA ASN A 516 -16.04 16.74 -28.06
C ASN A 516 -16.33 15.30 -27.59
N GLY A 517 -16.35 15.08 -26.28
CA GLY A 517 -16.57 13.78 -25.66
C GLY A 517 -15.54 13.48 -24.56
N VAL A 518 -15.55 12.22 -24.09
CA VAL A 518 -14.63 11.75 -23.04
C VAL A 518 -13.31 11.32 -23.65
N PRO A 519 -12.17 11.97 -23.32
CA PRO A 519 -10.87 11.57 -23.84
C PRO A 519 -10.39 10.29 -23.17
N PHE A 520 -9.78 9.42 -23.94
CA PHE A 520 -9.17 8.17 -23.50
C PHE A 520 -7.65 8.24 -23.54
N ILE A 521 -7.09 8.70 -24.68
CA ILE A 521 -5.64 8.79 -24.89
C ILE A 521 -5.30 10.08 -25.64
N ILE A 522 -4.21 10.70 -25.24
CA ILE A 522 -3.66 11.90 -25.87
C ILE A 522 -2.37 11.50 -26.60
N VAL A 523 -2.21 11.96 -27.80
CA VAL A 523 -1.01 11.74 -28.64
C VAL A 523 -0.42 13.09 -28.99
N ALA A 524 0.85 13.29 -28.70
CA ALA A 524 1.63 14.43 -29.20
C ALA A 524 2.63 13.95 -30.25
N GLU A 525 2.74 14.69 -31.35
CA GLU A 525 3.64 14.38 -32.47
C GLU A 525 4.50 15.61 -32.82
N SER A 526 5.81 15.39 -32.97
CA SER A 526 6.76 16.41 -33.43
C SER A 526 7.96 15.72 -34.08
N GLU A 527 8.39 16.15 -35.28
CA GLU A 527 9.58 15.66 -36.00
C GLU A 527 9.69 14.12 -36.07
N LYS A 528 8.60 13.42 -36.38
CA LYS A 528 8.47 11.95 -36.39
C LYS A 528 8.53 11.28 -34.99
N GLN A 529 8.68 12.02 -33.93
CA GLN A 529 8.59 11.52 -32.56
C GLN A 529 7.14 11.55 -32.09
N LYS A 530 6.75 10.61 -31.24
CA LYS A 530 5.42 10.54 -30.64
C LYS A 530 5.51 10.38 -29.13
N ALA A 531 4.51 10.89 -28.42
CA ALA A 531 4.27 10.61 -27.02
C ALA A 531 2.80 10.24 -26.79
N TYR A 532 2.55 9.33 -25.88
CA TYR A 532 1.22 8.82 -25.56
C TYR A 532 0.94 8.92 -24.08
N VAL A 533 -0.23 9.45 -23.70
CA VAL A 533 -0.69 9.49 -22.31
C VAL A 533 -2.16 9.07 -22.27
N ARG A 534 -2.45 8.02 -21.54
CA ARG A 534 -3.83 7.64 -21.20
C ARG A 534 -4.36 8.61 -20.14
N VAL A 535 -5.63 8.99 -20.25
CA VAL A 535 -6.29 9.94 -19.35
C VAL A 535 -7.59 9.35 -18.78
N VAL A 536 -7.51 8.07 -18.39
CA VAL A 536 -8.61 7.29 -17.80
C VAL A 536 -8.62 7.51 -16.28
N ASP A 537 -9.81 7.51 -15.68
CA ASP A 537 -9.95 7.60 -14.23
C ASP A 537 -9.27 6.39 -13.56
N GLY A 538 -8.48 6.65 -12.51
CA GLY A 538 -7.67 5.65 -11.81
C GLY A 538 -6.22 5.51 -12.29
N GLU A 539 -5.83 6.18 -13.37
CA GLU A 539 -4.44 6.22 -13.85
C GLU A 539 -3.73 7.57 -13.61
N GLU A 540 -4.43 8.49 -12.95
CA GLU A 540 -3.86 9.78 -12.55
C GLU A 540 -2.74 9.62 -11.51
N GLN A 541 -1.83 10.58 -11.51
CA GLN A 541 -0.80 10.65 -10.47
C GLN A 541 -1.44 10.89 -9.11
N SER A 542 -1.15 10.03 -8.17
CA SER A 542 -1.73 10.11 -6.84
C SER A 542 -1.28 11.38 -6.10
N VAL A 543 -2.24 12.13 -5.59
CA VAL A 543 -2.01 13.28 -4.71
C VAL A 543 -2.21 12.94 -3.23
N SER A 544 -2.53 11.69 -2.89
CA SER A 544 -2.80 11.25 -1.51
C SER A 544 -1.63 11.43 -0.54
N ARG A 545 -0.43 11.66 -1.06
CA ARG A 545 0.80 11.87 -0.28
C ARG A 545 1.07 13.33 0.03
N PHE A 546 0.28 14.24 -0.54
CA PHE A 546 0.42 15.67 -0.37
C PHE A 546 -0.72 16.19 0.51
N ASP A 547 -0.48 17.30 1.19
CA ASP A 547 -1.57 18.04 1.80
C ASP A 547 -2.36 18.71 0.68
N VAL A 548 -3.51 18.14 0.37
CA VAL A 548 -4.50 18.69 -0.55
C VAL A 548 -5.74 19.15 0.21
N GLY A 549 -5.57 19.50 1.49
CA GLY A 549 -6.62 20.09 2.32
C GLY A 549 -7.18 21.39 1.74
N GLY A 550 -8.37 21.75 2.13
CA GLY A 550 -9.07 22.92 1.63
C GLY A 550 -10.48 22.59 1.15
N LYS A 551 -11.09 23.54 0.46
CA LYS A 551 -12.44 23.34 -0.11
C LYS A 551 -12.32 22.95 -1.58
N ASP A 552 -12.77 21.74 -1.89
CA ASP A 552 -12.89 21.28 -3.27
C ASP A 552 -14.02 21.99 -4.01
N ILE A 553 -13.76 22.34 -5.25
CA ILE A 553 -14.76 22.81 -6.19
C ILE A 553 -15.21 21.63 -7.03
N GLN A 554 -16.41 21.09 -6.74
CA GLN A 554 -16.95 19.94 -7.46
C GLN A 554 -17.60 20.41 -8.76
N LYS A 555 -17.06 20.01 -9.91
CA LYS A 555 -17.59 20.37 -11.25
C LYS A 555 -17.83 21.88 -11.42
N GLY A 556 -16.99 22.74 -10.82
CA GLY A 556 -17.14 24.18 -10.88
C GLY A 556 -18.20 24.78 -9.96
N LEU A 557 -18.85 23.96 -9.12
CA LEU A 557 -19.85 24.39 -8.17
C LEU A 557 -19.30 24.34 -6.74
N LYS A 558 -19.63 25.36 -5.93
CA LYS A 558 -19.45 25.33 -4.47
C LYS A 558 -20.83 25.31 -3.82
N GLY A 559 -20.98 24.54 -2.74
CA GLY A 559 -22.22 24.45 -2.01
C GLY A 559 -22.00 24.42 -0.51
N PHE A 560 -22.87 25.12 0.25
CA PHE A 560 -22.83 25.10 1.69
C PHE A 560 -24.23 24.88 2.25
N ILE A 561 -24.38 23.83 3.07
CA ILE A 561 -25.65 23.48 3.71
C ILE A 561 -25.57 23.86 5.18
N TYR A 562 -26.59 24.59 5.66
CA TYR A 562 -26.73 24.92 7.07
C TYR A 562 -28.19 24.94 7.51
N GLY A 563 -28.43 24.85 8.80
CA GLY A 563 -29.74 24.97 9.39
C GLY A 563 -29.79 26.14 10.35
N GLU A 564 -31.02 26.55 10.78
CA GLU A 564 -31.25 27.63 11.75
C GLU A 564 -30.68 27.28 13.15
N ARG A 565 -30.43 26.02 13.41
CA ARG A 565 -29.83 25.52 14.65
C ARG A 565 -28.96 24.27 14.40
N GLY A 566 -28.15 23.89 15.40
CA GLY A 566 -27.26 22.71 15.31
C GLY A 566 -27.91 21.38 15.69
N VAL A 567 -29.05 21.44 16.44
CA VAL A 567 -29.79 20.27 16.93
C VAL A 567 -31.28 20.56 16.90
N TRP A 568 -32.07 19.64 16.40
CA TRP A 568 -33.53 19.66 16.34
C TRP A 568 -34.12 18.59 17.23
N ARG A 569 -35.44 18.71 17.51
CA ARG A 569 -36.21 17.68 18.23
C ARG A 569 -37.06 16.90 17.22
N PRO A 570 -37.39 15.63 17.48
CA PRO A 570 -38.47 14.95 16.77
C PRO A 570 -39.77 15.77 16.87
N GLY A 571 -40.42 16.00 15.75
CA GLY A 571 -41.58 16.88 15.64
C GLY A 571 -41.29 18.32 15.24
N ASP A 572 -40.01 18.73 15.21
CA ASP A 572 -39.63 20.05 14.69
C ASP A 572 -39.66 20.05 13.15
N THR A 573 -39.87 21.20 12.55
CA THR A 573 -39.57 21.44 11.14
C THR A 573 -38.10 21.88 11.04
N LEU A 574 -37.31 21.17 10.23
CA LEU A 574 -35.92 21.52 9.95
C LEU A 574 -35.89 22.56 8.83
N HIS A 575 -35.53 23.80 9.16
CA HIS A 575 -35.33 24.86 8.16
C HIS A 575 -33.88 24.76 7.66
N ILE A 576 -33.71 24.14 6.48
CA ILE A 576 -32.41 23.89 5.87
C ILE A 576 -32.20 24.92 4.76
N SER A 577 -31.10 25.62 4.83
CA SER A 577 -30.68 26.57 3.81
C SER A 577 -29.45 25.99 3.05
N PHE A 578 -29.40 26.24 1.77
CA PHE A 578 -28.34 25.90 0.88
C PHE A 578 -27.88 27.11 0.07
N ILE A 579 -26.59 27.37 0.09
CA ILE A 579 -25.96 28.38 -0.73
C ILE A 579 -25.21 27.71 -1.86
N LEU A 580 -25.57 28.05 -3.10
CA LEU A 580 -24.86 27.58 -4.31
C LEU A 580 -24.08 28.74 -4.94
N GLU A 581 -22.81 28.57 -5.10
CA GLU A 581 -21.95 29.45 -5.89
C GLU A 581 -21.61 28.78 -7.23
N ASP A 582 -22.07 29.38 -8.32
CA ASP A 582 -21.81 29.01 -9.70
C ASP A 582 -21.22 30.20 -10.45
N ARG A 583 -19.91 30.44 -10.29
CA ARG A 583 -19.21 31.59 -10.91
C ARG A 583 -19.21 31.54 -12.43
N GLU A 584 -19.20 30.35 -12.98
CA GLU A 584 -19.10 30.14 -14.43
C GLU A 584 -20.45 30.06 -15.10
N LYS A 585 -21.54 30.25 -14.34
CA LYS A 585 -22.94 30.20 -14.80
C LYS A 585 -23.26 28.93 -15.60
N ARG A 586 -22.82 27.79 -15.09
CA ARG A 586 -23.00 26.48 -15.71
C ARG A 586 -24.39 25.90 -15.50
N ILE A 587 -25.05 26.34 -14.45
CA ILE A 587 -26.40 25.92 -14.10
C ILE A 587 -27.40 26.85 -14.78
N PRO A 588 -28.27 26.32 -15.64
CA PRO A 588 -29.34 27.12 -16.27
C PRO A 588 -30.27 27.77 -15.23
N ASP A 589 -30.85 28.91 -15.57
CA ASP A 589 -31.89 29.54 -14.75
C ASP A 589 -33.03 28.55 -14.44
N LYS A 590 -33.45 28.52 -13.16
CA LYS A 590 -34.48 27.60 -12.65
C LYS A 590 -34.13 26.13 -12.72
N HIS A 591 -32.85 25.79 -12.75
CA HIS A 591 -32.40 24.40 -12.62
C HIS A 591 -32.84 23.79 -11.28
N PRO A 592 -33.35 22.56 -11.26
CA PRO A 592 -33.85 21.96 -10.02
C PRO A 592 -32.72 21.65 -9.07
N VAL A 593 -32.83 22.09 -7.81
CA VAL A 593 -31.99 21.71 -6.67
C VAL A 593 -32.81 20.75 -5.81
N ALA A 594 -32.30 19.52 -5.68
CA ALA A 594 -33.01 18.46 -4.95
C ALA A 594 -32.38 18.19 -3.60
N LEU A 595 -33.11 18.30 -2.52
CA LEU A 595 -32.76 17.86 -1.19
C LEU A 595 -33.29 16.45 -0.94
N GLU A 596 -32.45 15.52 -0.51
CA GLU A 596 -32.81 14.17 -0.05
C GLU A 596 -32.39 14.00 1.40
N ILE A 597 -33.28 13.50 2.24
CA ILE A 597 -33.04 13.27 3.68
C ILE A 597 -33.12 11.78 3.98
N TYR A 598 -32.15 11.30 4.76
CA TYR A 598 -32.06 9.92 5.24
C TYR A 598 -32.01 9.93 6.77
N ASN A 599 -32.73 9.00 7.40
CA ASN A 599 -32.73 8.84 8.85
C ASN A 599 -31.44 8.18 9.36
N PRO A 600 -31.23 8.06 10.70
CA PRO A 600 -29.99 7.45 11.25
C PRO A 600 -29.75 5.98 10.87
N ARG A 601 -30.79 5.29 10.39
CA ARG A 601 -30.70 3.90 9.90
C ARG A 601 -30.37 3.81 8.41
N GLY A 602 -30.08 4.95 7.76
CA GLY A 602 -29.82 5.03 6.32
C GLY A 602 -31.05 4.88 5.43
N GLN A 603 -32.26 4.90 6.00
CA GLN A 603 -33.52 4.80 5.25
C GLN A 603 -33.87 6.18 4.69
N PHE A 604 -34.31 6.19 3.43
CA PHE A 604 -34.85 7.38 2.78
C PHE A 604 -36.05 7.91 3.55
N TYR A 605 -36.06 9.22 3.84
CA TYR A 605 -37.12 9.89 4.57
C TYR A 605 -37.97 10.76 3.65
N THR A 606 -37.38 11.73 2.97
CA THR A 606 -38.11 12.65 2.07
C THR A 606 -37.18 13.21 0.99
N LYS A 607 -37.83 13.69 -0.10
CA LYS A 607 -37.17 14.44 -1.18
C LYS A 607 -37.96 15.72 -1.46
N MET A 608 -37.23 16.83 -1.53
CA MET A 608 -37.80 18.14 -1.88
C MET A 608 -37.02 18.72 -3.05
N ILE A 609 -37.72 19.41 -3.95
CA ILE A 609 -37.10 20.03 -5.14
C ILE A 609 -37.48 21.52 -5.12
N SER A 610 -36.44 22.36 -5.25
CA SER A 610 -36.61 23.81 -5.42
C SER A 610 -36.04 24.26 -6.77
N THR A 611 -36.83 25.02 -7.52
CA THR A 611 -36.38 25.67 -8.78
C THR A 611 -36.30 27.19 -8.62
N GLN A 612 -36.59 27.69 -7.41
CA GLN A 612 -36.61 29.10 -7.09
C GLN A 612 -35.54 29.40 -6.03
N GLY A 613 -34.34 29.75 -6.49
CA GLY A 613 -33.29 30.28 -5.65
C GLY A 613 -33.18 31.79 -5.81
N MET A 614 -32.92 32.49 -4.72
CA MET A 614 -32.62 33.93 -4.75
C MET A 614 -31.09 34.13 -4.63
N ASN A 615 -30.46 34.56 -5.71
CA ASN A 615 -28.99 34.76 -5.74
C ASN A 615 -28.17 33.55 -5.25
N GLY A 616 -28.59 32.33 -5.63
CA GLY A 616 -27.95 31.08 -5.21
C GLY A 616 -28.38 30.56 -3.83
N PHE A 617 -29.31 31.23 -3.13
CA PHE A 617 -29.84 30.74 -1.86
C PHE A 617 -31.12 29.94 -2.11
N TYR A 618 -31.16 28.74 -1.55
CA TYR A 618 -32.30 27.83 -1.57
C TYR A 618 -32.67 27.45 -0.14
N THR A 619 -33.97 27.35 0.14
CA THR A 619 -34.48 26.95 1.45
C THR A 619 -35.41 25.73 1.31
N PHE A 620 -35.38 24.89 2.34
CA PHE A 620 -36.20 23.68 2.41
C PHE A 620 -36.71 23.52 3.84
N ASP A 621 -38.01 23.33 3.97
CA ASP A 621 -38.71 23.13 5.24
C ASP A 621 -39.06 21.65 5.36
N VAL A 622 -38.34 20.89 6.15
CA VAL A 622 -38.52 19.45 6.31
C VAL A 622 -39.25 19.18 7.62
N PRO A 623 -40.55 18.89 7.63
CA PRO A 623 -41.27 18.53 8.83
C PRO A 623 -40.85 17.12 9.30
N THR A 624 -40.62 16.97 10.60
CA THR A 624 -40.40 15.67 11.24
C THR A 624 -41.61 15.30 12.12
N GLN A 625 -41.72 14.00 12.42
CA GLN A 625 -42.73 13.47 13.31
C GLN A 625 -42.18 13.36 14.74
N ALA A 626 -43.05 13.53 15.74
CA ALA A 626 -42.64 13.35 17.16
C ALA A 626 -42.13 11.93 17.48
N THR A 627 -42.50 10.96 16.63
CA THR A 627 -42.05 9.55 16.73
C THR A 627 -40.82 9.22 15.93
N ASP A 628 -40.27 10.19 15.21
CA ASP A 628 -39.09 9.95 14.38
C ASP A 628 -37.86 9.60 15.23
N PRO A 629 -36.94 8.74 14.71
CA PRO A 629 -35.77 8.29 15.46
C PRO A 629 -34.79 9.43 15.70
N THR A 630 -34.30 9.53 16.92
CA THR A 630 -33.19 10.43 17.27
C THR A 630 -31.87 9.91 16.72
N GLY A 631 -30.93 10.82 16.49
CA GLY A 631 -29.57 10.53 16.03
C GLY A 631 -29.08 11.44 14.91
N LEU A 632 -28.05 10.99 14.21
CA LEU A 632 -27.48 11.71 13.08
C LEU A 632 -28.20 11.34 11.78
N TRP A 633 -28.93 12.30 11.24
CA TRP A 633 -29.59 12.23 9.96
C TRP A 633 -28.68 12.77 8.86
N ASN A 634 -28.87 12.38 7.62
CA ASN A 634 -28.05 12.82 6.50
C ASN A 634 -28.88 13.57 5.46
N ALA A 635 -28.46 14.78 5.16
CA ALA A 635 -29.00 15.61 4.09
C ALA A 635 -28.07 15.61 2.89
N TYR A 636 -28.60 15.30 1.72
CA TYR A 636 -27.87 15.35 0.44
C TYR A 636 -28.59 16.36 -0.47
N ILE A 637 -27.84 17.35 -0.96
CA ILE A 637 -28.35 18.30 -1.96
C ILE A 637 -27.67 18.00 -3.29
N LYS A 638 -28.51 17.72 -4.31
CA LYS A 638 -28.05 17.37 -5.66
C LYS A 638 -28.42 18.50 -6.63
N VAL A 639 -27.41 18.98 -7.36
CA VAL A 639 -27.54 20.03 -8.38
C VAL A 639 -26.46 19.91 -9.43
N GLY A 640 -26.80 20.00 -10.71
CA GLY A 640 -25.83 19.96 -11.82
C GLY A 640 -24.93 18.71 -11.86
N GLY A 641 -25.44 17.56 -11.37
CA GLY A 641 -24.66 16.32 -11.26
C GLY A 641 -23.65 16.30 -10.09
N THR A 642 -23.70 17.29 -9.21
CA THR A 642 -22.89 17.39 -7.97
C THR A 642 -23.77 17.11 -6.77
N THR A 643 -23.18 16.51 -5.71
CA THR A 643 -23.87 16.20 -4.45
C THR A 643 -23.15 16.82 -3.27
N PHE A 644 -23.85 17.61 -2.48
CA PHE A 644 -23.37 18.19 -1.23
C PHE A 644 -24.00 17.45 -0.05
N HIS A 645 -23.25 17.23 1.02
CA HIS A 645 -23.68 16.46 2.18
C HIS A 645 -23.56 17.25 3.49
N LYS A 646 -24.52 17.04 4.39
CA LYS A 646 -24.52 17.57 5.77
C LYS A 646 -25.19 16.60 6.73
N GLY A 647 -24.53 16.31 7.85
CA GLY A 647 -25.14 15.63 8.99
C GLY A 647 -26.04 16.57 9.78
N LEU A 648 -27.29 16.15 10.09
CA LEU A 648 -28.28 16.88 10.90
C LEU A 648 -28.53 16.10 12.18
N ARG A 649 -28.40 16.75 13.34
CA ARG A 649 -28.69 16.12 14.63
C ARG A 649 -30.12 16.33 15.03
N ILE A 650 -30.86 15.24 15.21
CA ILE A 650 -32.23 15.26 15.79
C ILE A 650 -32.17 14.50 17.12
N GLU A 651 -32.40 15.23 18.23
CA GLU A 651 -32.24 14.69 19.58
C GLU A 651 -33.41 15.12 20.46
N THR A 652 -33.82 14.28 21.39
CA THR A 652 -34.80 14.64 22.40
C THR A 652 -34.11 15.47 23.48
N ILE A 653 -34.20 16.79 23.42
CA ILE A 653 -33.64 17.68 24.41
C ILE A 653 -34.64 17.84 25.54
N LYS A 654 -34.38 17.19 26.71
CA LYS A 654 -35.11 17.42 27.94
C LYS A 654 -34.23 18.26 28.87
N PRO A 655 -34.68 19.39 29.39
CA PRO A 655 -33.88 20.15 30.34
C PRO A 655 -33.68 19.34 31.62
N ASN A 656 -32.50 19.40 32.20
CA ASN A 656 -32.21 18.80 33.50
C ASN A 656 -33.10 19.46 34.56
N ARG A 657 -33.77 18.66 35.36
CA ARG A 657 -34.57 19.10 36.51
C ARG A 657 -33.85 18.88 37.82
N LEU A 658 -32.74 18.13 37.78
CA LEU A 658 -31.87 17.84 38.91
C LEU A 658 -30.51 18.51 38.70
N LYS A 659 -29.99 19.11 39.77
CA LYS A 659 -28.61 19.57 39.88
C LYS A 659 -27.76 18.40 40.40
N ILE A 660 -26.80 17.94 39.62
CA ILE A 660 -25.94 16.79 39.91
C ILE A 660 -24.54 17.32 40.14
N ASN A 661 -23.85 16.79 41.14
CA ASN A 661 -22.45 17.07 41.38
C ASN A 661 -21.73 15.78 41.77
N LEU A 662 -20.72 15.40 41.01
CA LEU A 662 -19.80 14.32 41.29
C LEU A 662 -18.45 14.94 41.69
N ALA A 663 -18.02 14.74 42.92
CA ALA A 663 -16.77 15.33 43.40
C ALA A 663 -15.56 14.52 42.93
N LEU A 664 -14.87 15.03 41.91
CA LEU A 664 -13.70 14.41 41.31
C LEU A 664 -12.42 15.23 41.59
N PRO A 665 -11.23 14.61 41.59
CA PRO A 665 -9.97 15.33 41.62
C PRO A 665 -9.76 16.16 40.33
N LYS A 666 -8.86 17.13 40.38
CA LYS A 666 -8.53 17.94 39.19
C LYS A 666 -7.83 17.14 38.08
N VAL A 667 -7.06 16.14 38.46
CA VAL A 667 -6.33 15.20 37.60
C VAL A 667 -6.41 13.83 38.27
N LEU A 668 -6.68 12.81 37.49
CA LEU A 668 -6.60 11.41 37.93
C LEU A 668 -5.26 10.83 37.46
N GLN A 669 -4.56 10.09 38.31
CA GLN A 669 -3.28 9.45 37.99
C GLN A 669 -3.38 7.93 38.17
N ALA A 670 -2.69 7.16 37.31
CA ALA A 670 -2.65 5.70 37.47
C ALA A 670 -2.01 5.20 38.77
N THR A 671 -1.26 6.08 39.44
CA THR A 671 -0.68 5.82 40.78
C THR A 671 -1.62 6.08 41.95
N ASP A 672 -2.78 6.71 41.68
CA ASP A 672 -3.76 6.96 42.73
C ASP A 672 -4.34 5.63 43.23
N LYS A 673 -4.69 5.59 44.50
CA LYS A 673 -5.45 4.48 45.07
C LYS A 673 -6.92 4.61 44.71
N ASP A 674 -7.62 3.49 44.63
CA ASP A 674 -9.07 3.47 44.49
C ASP A 674 -9.71 4.30 45.63
N PHE A 675 -10.67 5.12 45.29
CA PHE A 675 -11.33 6.03 46.27
C PHE A 675 -12.83 6.16 46.01
N TYR A 676 -13.54 6.67 47.00
CA TYR A 676 -14.95 6.99 46.85
C TYR A 676 -15.13 8.45 46.43
N ALA A 677 -15.76 8.68 45.29
CA ALA A 677 -16.18 10.00 44.82
C ALA A 677 -17.60 10.31 45.33
N PRO A 678 -17.80 11.33 46.17
CA PRO A 678 -19.13 11.73 46.61
C PRO A 678 -19.99 12.23 45.43
N LEU A 679 -21.12 11.58 45.23
CA LEU A 679 -22.17 12.02 44.31
C LEU A 679 -23.30 12.69 45.12
N THR A 680 -23.69 13.87 44.74
CA THR A 680 -24.82 14.60 45.33
C THR A 680 -25.78 15.06 44.24
N SER A 681 -27.10 14.99 44.52
CA SER A 681 -28.11 15.49 43.63
C SER A 681 -29.25 16.16 44.37
N THR A 682 -29.73 17.27 43.86
CA THR A 682 -30.89 18.03 44.39
C THR A 682 -31.77 18.44 43.22
N TRP A 683 -33.06 18.58 43.47
CA TRP A 683 -33.97 19.23 42.52
C TRP A 683 -33.57 20.69 42.33
N LEU A 684 -33.87 21.27 41.15
CA LEU A 684 -33.64 22.71 40.93
C LEU A 684 -34.44 23.61 41.89
N THR A 685 -35.48 23.09 42.49
CA THR A 685 -36.25 23.74 43.55
C THR A 685 -35.56 23.76 44.92
N GLY A 686 -34.40 23.09 45.03
CA GLY A 686 -33.65 22.95 46.28
C GLY A 686 -34.00 21.71 47.13
N ALA A 687 -35.06 20.97 46.79
CA ALA A 687 -35.41 19.73 47.47
C ALA A 687 -34.36 18.63 47.19
N THR A 688 -34.17 17.71 48.17
CA THR A 688 -33.22 16.57 48.01
C THR A 688 -33.72 15.57 46.98
N ALA A 689 -32.84 15.02 46.18
CA ALA A 689 -33.13 13.96 45.21
C ALA A 689 -33.13 12.56 45.91
N SER A 690 -33.99 12.46 46.94
CA SER A 690 -34.05 11.29 47.83
C SER A 690 -34.45 10.03 47.11
N LYS A 691 -33.72 8.94 47.30
CA LYS A 691 -33.99 7.58 46.81
C LYS A 691 -34.12 7.45 45.25
N LEU A 692 -33.57 8.40 44.50
CA LEU A 692 -33.55 8.34 43.05
C LEU A 692 -32.46 7.37 42.56
N LYS A 693 -32.74 6.65 41.46
CA LYS A 693 -31.74 5.81 40.81
C LYS A 693 -30.68 6.70 40.19
N ALA A 694 -29.41 6.30 40.31
CA ALA A 694 -28.28 6.98 39.69
C ALA A 694 -27.34 5.98 39.03
N LYS A 695 -26.79 6.38 37.84
CA LYS A 695 -25.81 5.63 37.09
C LYS A 695 -24.65 6.54 36.72
N VAL A 696 -23.41 6.08 36.91
CA VAL A 696 -22.22 6.79 36.50
C VAL A 696 -21.39 5.92 35.56
N GLU A 697 -21.18 6.43 34.33
CA GLU A 697 -20.31 5.84 33.32
C GLU A 697 -19.02 6.66 33.23
N MET A 698 -17.89 6.02 33.20
CA MET A 698 -16.60 6.62 32.86
C MET A 698 -16.15 6.20 31.49
N SER A 699 -15.71 7.16 30.66
CA SER A 699 -15.08 6.87 29.38
C SER A 699 -13.70 7.48 29.30
N LEU A 700 -12.73 6.68 28.82
CA LEU A 700 -11.36 7.14 28.54
C LEU A 700 -11.19 7.36 27.03
N SER A 701 -10.72 8.53 26.66
CA SER A 701 -10.45 8.89 25.27
C SER A 701 -9.10 9.54 25.10
N LYS A 702 -8.48 9.36 23.91
CA LYS A 702 -7.18 9.95 23.59
C LYS A 702 -7.24 11.48 23.53
N VAL A 703 -6.17 12.13 23.94
CA VAL A 703 -5.98 13.58 23.84
C VAL A 703 -4.56 13.86 23.36
N ASN A 704 -4.36 14.98 22.66
CA ASN A 704 -3.01 15.44 22.33
C ASN A 704 -2.30 15.93 23.59
N THR A 705 -1.29 15.19 24.03
CA THR A 705 -0.52 15.48 25.24
C THR A 705 0.37 16.70 25.01
N GLN A 706 0.16 17.75 25.78
CA GLN A 706 0.93 18.98 25.68
C GLN A 706 1.30 19.51 27.07
N PHE A 707 2.51 20.05 27.19
CA PHE A 707 2.99 20.75 28.38
C PHE A 707 3.34 22.19 28.03
N LYS A 708 2.85 23.14 28.81
CA LYS A 708 2.89 24.59 28.53
C LYS A 708 4.26 25.12 28.12
N ASN A 709 5.34 24.56 28.66
CA ASN A 709 6.73 25.04 28.41
C ASN A 709 7.43 24.24 27.29
N TYR A 710 6.77 23.25 26.68
CA TYR A 710 7.37 22.28 25.75
C TYR A 710 6.53 22.10 24.49
N GLY A 711 5.95 23.18 23.98
CA GLY A 711 5.08 23.14 22.80
C GLY A 711 5.74 22.67 21.51
N GLN A 712 7.08 22.72 21.43
CA GLN A 712 7.85 22.20 20.32
C GLN A 712 8.16 20.69 20.40
N TYR A 713 7.82 20.05 21.51
CA TYR A 713 8.03 18.62 21.72
C TYR A 713 6.76 17.82 21.44
N ILE A 714 6.93 16.66 20.87
CA ILE A 714 5.88 15.65 20.65
C ILE A 714 5.90 14.71 21.86
N PHE A 715 4.74 14.50 22.50
CA PHE A 715 4.60 13.61 23.64
C PHE A 715 3.66 12.43 23.40
N ASN A 716 3.00 12.36 22.25
CA ASN A 716 2.13 11.23 21.92
C ASN A 716 2.91 10.11 21.25
N ASN A 717 2.57 8.87 21.60
CA ASN A 717 3.08 7.67 20.98
C ASN A 717 2.34 7.42 19.65
N PRO A 718 3.01 7.55 18.49
CA PRO A 718 2.37 7.30 17.21
C PRO A 718 2.16 5.81 16.92
N ALA A 719 2.76 4.94 17.72
CA ALA A 719 2.71 3.50 17.57
C ALA A 719 1.54 2.83 18.31
N THR A 720 0.74 3.60 19.04
CA THR A 720 -0.39 3.07 19.79
C THR A 720 -1.70 3.58 19.22
N ASP A 721 -2.59 2.66 18.89
CA ASP A 721 -3.97 2.97 18.52
C ASP A 721 -4.87 2.72 19.74
N PHE A 722 -5.36 3.82 20.32
CA PHE A 722 -6.18 3.78 21.52
C PHE A 722 -7.65 3.96 21.17
N THR A 723 -8.44 2.94 21.44
CA THR A 723 -9.90 2.98 21.30
C THR A 723 -10.54 3.47 22.60
N THR A 724 -11.62 4.25 22.50
CA THR A 724 -12.34 4.76 23.66
C THR A 724 -12.91 3.62 24.50
N ILE A 725 -12.47 3.55 25.76
CA ILE A 725 -12.92 2.55 26.74
C ILE A 725 -14.07 3.15 27.53
N LYS A 726 -15.18 2.41 27.66
CA LYS A 726 -16.33 2.81 28.50
C LYS A 726 -16.55 1.79 29.59
N THR A 727 -16.78 2.27 30.82
CA THR A 727 -16.97 1.44 32.00
C THR A 727 -18.05 2.04 32.88
N ASP A 728 -19.04 1.22 33.24
CA ASP A 728 -20.02 1.60 34.28
C ASP A 728 -19.37 1.46 35.65
N ILE A 729 -19.22 2.58 36.39
CA ILE A 729 -18.56 2.63 37.67
C ILE A 729 -19.54 2.70 38.85
N PHE A 730 -20.79 3.02 38.57
CA PHE A 730 -21.86 3.04 39.57
C PHE A 730 -23.22 2.81 38.95
N ASP A 731 -24.00 1.91 39.51
CA ASP A 731 -25.45 1.73 39.22
C ASP A 731 -26.13 1.43 40.58
N GLY A 732 -26.84 2.39 41.09
CA GLY A 732 -27.42 2.30 42.43
C GLY A 732 -28.46 3.37 42.73
N THR A 733 -28.82 3.53 43.99
CA THR A 733 -29.80 4.51 44.47
C THR A 733 -29.14 5.53 45.42
N LEU A 734 -29.56 6.79 45.30
CA LEU A 734 -29.17 7.83 46.25
C LEU A 734 -29.86 7.57 47.61
N ASP A 735 -29.25 8.01 48.67
CA ASP A 735 -29.83 7.94 50.04
C ASP A 735 -30.97 8.95 50.27
N ALA A 736 -31.45 9.09 51.48
CA ALA A 736 -32.51 10.02 51.86
C ALA A 736 -32.07 11.48 51.69
N GLU A 737 -30.82 11.79 51.78
CA GLU A 737 -30.19 13.11 51.65
C GLU A 737 -29.80 13.41 50.18
N GLY A 738 -30.11 12.51 49.24
CA GLY A 738 -29.78 12.65 47.82
C GLY A 738 -28.27 12.42 47.51
N LYS A 739 -27.61 11.58 48.27
CA LYS A 739 -26.15 11.30 48.20
C LYS A 739 -25.87 9.86 47.84
N ALA A 740 -24.71 9.59 47.24
CA ALA A 740 -24.14 8.26 47.11
C ALA A 740 -22.61 8.37 47.08
N ASN A 741 -21.93 7.30 47.40
CA ASN A 741 -20.47 7.17 47.26
C ASN A 741 -20.17 6.28 46.09
N VAL A 742 -19.64 6.88 45.00
CA VAL A 742 -19.23 6.18 43.81
C VAL A 742 -17.82 5.63 43.97
N MET A 743 -17.69 4.32 43.98
CA MET A 743 -16.35 3.68 44.02
C MET A 743 -15.66 3.85 42.71
N LEU A 744 -14.60 4.64 42.66
CA LEU A 744 -13.79 4.85 41.50
C LEU A 744 -12.57 3.94 41.58
N LYS A 745 -12.56 2.88 40.75
CA LYS A 745 -11.35 2.09 40.51
C LYS A 745 -10.50 2.83 39.52
N VAL A 746 -9.25 3.09 39.88
CA VAL A 746 -8.32 3.78 38.98
C VAL A 746 -8.00 2.88 37.80
N PRO A 747 -8.28 3.33 36.57
CA PRO A 747 -8.07 2.48 35.39
C PRO A 747 -6.59 2.27 35.11
N THR A 748 -6.24 1.08 34.67
CA THR A 748 -4.93 0.78 34.07
C THR A 748 -5.03 0.92 32.56
N ALA A 749 -4.28 1.85 31.99
CA ALA A 749 -4.27 2.10 30.54
C ALA A 749 -2.81 2.00 30.03
N THR A 750 -2.30 0.78 30.01
CA THR A 750 -0.91 0.47 29.58
C THR A 750 -0.65 0.78 28.11
N GLU A 751 -1.69 0.85 27.29
CA GLU A 751 -1.59 1.15 25.84
C GLU A 751 -2.00 2.59 25.51
N ALA A 752 -2.00 3.49 26.49
CA ALA A 752 -2.32 4.89 26.23
C ALA A 752 -1.23 5.56 25.35
N PRO A 753 -1.61 6.34 24.33
CA PRO A 753 -0.63 7.07 23.52
C PRO A 753 0.03 8.24 24.26
N GLY A 754 -0.50 8.64 25.39
CA GLY A 754 -0.07 9.75 26.21
C GLY A 754 -1.09 10.00 27.31
N MET A 755 -1.36 11.25 27.66
CA MET A 755 -2.48 11.60 28.54
C MET A 755 -3.80 11.25 27.89
N LEU A 756 -4.79 10.95 28.72
CA LEU A 756 -6.17 10.67 28.28
C LEU A 756 -7.12 11.67 28.94
N ASN A 757 -8.31 11.79 28.38
CA ASN A 757 -9.44 12.41 29.03
C ASN A 757 -10.30 11.34 29.67
N ALA A 758 -10.54 11.46 30.98
CA ALA A 758 -11.55 10.68 31.71
C ALA A 758 -12.84 11.50 31.77
N THR A 759 -13.85 11.08 31.04
CA THR A 759 -15.17 11.72 30.97
C THR A 759 -16.16 10.91 31.78
N PHE A 760 -16.72 11.52 32.81
CA PHE A 760 -17.72 10.93 33.69
C PHE A 760 -19.10 11.42 33.32
N THR A 761 -19.99 10.52 32.90
CA THR A 761 -21.39 10.82 32.59
C THR A 761 -22.27 10.28 33.71
N THR A 762 -22.81 11.18 34.52
CA THR A 762 -23.70 10.86 35.63
C THR A 762 -25.13 11.06 35.18
N ARG A 763 -25.97 10.05 35.35
CA ARG A 763 -27.42 10.09 35.11
C ARG A 763 -28.13 9.86 36.42
N VAL A 764 -29.05 10.77 36.81
CA VAL A 764 -29.97 10.59 37.92
C VAL A 764 -31.40 10.55 37.40
N PHE A 765 -32.10 9.45 37.67
CA PHE A 765 -33.39 9.13 37.07
C PHE A 765 -34.53 9.62 38.01
N GLU A 766 -35.49 10.28 37.39
CA GLU A 766 -36.72 10.64 38.06
C GLU A 766 -37.66 9.41 38.16
N PRO A 767 -38.67 9.41 39.06
CA PRO A 767 -39.61 8.28 39.17
C PRO A 767 -40.34 7.91 37.86
N GLY A 768 -40.50 8.87 36.96
CA GLY A 768 -41.06 8.67 35.60
C GLY A 768 -40.12 8.04 34.59
N GLY A 769 -38.87 7.74 34.96
CA GLY A 769 -37.87 7.13 34.05
C GLY A 769 -37.02 8.14 33.28
N ASP A 770 -37.36 9.43 33.32
CA ASP A 770 -36.52 10.48 32.71
C ASP A 770 -35.25 10.69 33.53
N ALA A 771 -34.13 11.03 32.88
CA ALA A 771 -32.87 11.27 33.55
C ALA A 771 -32.36 12.70 33.36
N SER A 772 -31.90 13.32 34.45
CA SER A 772 -30.99 14.45 34.33
C SER A 772 -29.56 13.96 34.16
N ILE A 773 -28.82 14.60 33.27
CA ILE A 773 -27.47 14.16 32.87
C ILE A 773 -26.46 15.27 33.19
N TYR A 774 -25.36 14.88 33.84
CA TYR A 774 -24.22 15.74 34.07
C TYR A 774 -22.93 15.07 33.59
N THR A 775 -22.20 15.78 32.77
CA THR A 775 -20.93 15.27 32.22
C THR A 775 -19.77 16.14 32.70
N GLN A 776 -18.75 15.51 33.22
CA GLN A 776 -17.53 16.15 33.69
C GLN A 776 -16.32 15.43 33.10
N THR A 777 -15.38 16.17 32.50
CA THR A 777 -14.15 15.64 31.97
C THR A 777 -12.97 16.15 32.80
N ILE A 778 -12.11 15.23 33.22
CA ILE A 778 -10.83 15.52 33.90
C ILE A 778 -9.69 14.83 33.16
N PRO A 779 -8.45 15.39 33.16
CA PRO A 779 -7.28 14.70 32.63
C PRO A 779 -6.99 13.41 33.41
N PHE A 780 -6.64 12.36 32.71
CA PHE A 780 -6.10 11.13 33.29
C PHE A 780 -4.67 10.93 32.83
N SER A 781 -3.75 10.71 33.76
CA SER A 781 -2.33 10.45 33.50
C SER A 781 -2.03 8.97 33.74
N PRO A 782 -1.90 8.16 32.66
CA PRO A 782 -1.53 6.75 32.73
C PRO A 782 -0.09 6.52 33.19
N PHE A 783 0.79 7.51 33.02
CA PHE A 783 2.22 7.39 33.25
C PHE A 783 2.66 8.34 34.39
N THR A 784 3.72 7.94 35.09
CA THR A 784 4.35 8.75 36.17
C THR A 784 5.19 9.90 35.61
N SER A 785 5.78 9.68 34.44
CA SER A 785 6.52 10.69 33.66
C SER A 785 6.29 10.50 32.18
N TYR A 786 6.59 11.54 31.40
CA TYR A 786 6.39 11.62 29.98
C TYR A 786 7.69 11.98 29.28
N VAL A 787 8.09 11.19 28.30
CA VAL A 787 9.18 11.53 27.39
C VAL A 787 8.63 12.31 26.19
N GLY A 788 9.28 13.42 25.86
CA GLY A 788 8.96 14.24 24.68
C GLY A 788 10.16 14.34 23.75
N ILE A 789 9.92 14.34 22.45
CA ILE A 789 10.94 14.49 21.41
C ILE A 789 10.71 15.76 20.60
N ASN A 790 11.78 16.51 20.35
CA ASN A 790 11.84 17.56 19.35
C ASN A 790 12.75 17.10 18.23
N LEU A 791 12.17 16.93 17.03
CA LEU A 791 12.89 16.44 15.86
C LEU A 791 13.73 17.55 15.18
N ASN A 792 13.69 18.77 15.70
CA ASN A 792 14.41 19.95 15.17
C ASN A 792 14.24 20.11 13.64
N GLN A 793 13.15 19.56 13.11
CA GLN A 793 12.84 19.64 11.69
C GLN A 793 12.19 20.99 11.40
N PRO A 794 12.73 21.77 10.45
CA PRO A 794 12.06 23.00 10.00
C PRO A 794 10.67 22.67 9.43
N LYS A 795 9.64 23.47 9.76
CA LYS A 795 8.29 23.25 9.25
C LYS A 795 8.30 23.14 7.71
N GLY A 796 7.74 22.05 7.19
CA GLY A 796 7.65 21.80 5.76
C GLY A 796 8.97 21.48 5.05
N LYS A 797 10.06 21.19 5.79
CA LYS A 797 11.38 20.88 5.22
C LYS A 797 11.80 19.45 5.60
N TYR A 798 12.68 18.90 4.77
CA TYR A 798 13.37 17.64 5.04
C TYR A 798 14.68 17.91 5.82
N ILE A 799 15.23 16.88 6.43
CA ILE A 799 16.61 16.86 6.92
C ILE A 799 17.50 16.16 5.87
N GLU A 800 18.78 16.58 5.79
CA GLU A 800 19.66 16.17 4.69
C GLU A 800 20.41 14.86 5.02
N THR A 801 20.63 14.01 4.00
CA THR A 801 21.58 12.89 4.10
C THR A 801 23.00 13.40 4.33
N ASP A 802 23.89 12.50 4.77
CA ASP A 802 25.32 12.74 4.96
C ASP A 802 25.66 13.83 6.00
N LYS A 803 24.67 14.27 6.77
CA LYS A 803 24.81 15.25 7.86
C LYS A 803 24.33 14.67 9.19
N ASP A 804 25.00 15.10 10.27
CA ASP A 804 24.54 14.81 11.63
C ASP A 804 23.38 15.73 11.98
N HIS A 805 22.22 15.15 12.35
CA HIS A 805 21.07 15.84 12.89
C HIS A 805 20.96 15.53 14.39
N VAL A 806 20.58 16.52 15.18
CA VAL A 806 20.41 16.37 16.62
C VAL A 806 18.94 16.40 16.95
N PHE A 807 18.46 15.36 17.63
CA PHE A 807 17.10 15.31 18.18
C PHE A 807 17.15 15.53 19.69
N ASP A 808 16.33 16.45 20.18
CA ASP A 808 16.30 16.81 21.59
C ASP A 808 15.18 16.05 22.32
N ILE A 809 15.47 15.58 23.50
CA ILE A 809 14.56 14.83 24.37
C ILE A 809 14.39 15.58 25.66
N VAL A 810 13.15 15.59 26.17
CA VAL A 810 12.83 16.01 27.53
C VAL A 810 12.05 14.92 28.24
N THR A 811 12.26 14.79 29.55
CA THR A 811 11.42 13.98 30.44
C THR A 811 10.79 14.88 31.51
N VAL A 812 9.48 14.80 31.61
CA VAL A 812 8.68 15.66 32.51
C VAL A 812 7.70 14.82 33.36
N ASN A 813 7.42 15.26 34.54
CA ASN A 813 6.35 14.67 35.36
C ASN A 813 4.95 15.13 34.89
N THR A 814 3.90 14.68 35.55
CA THR A 814 2.51 15.00 35.23
C THR A 814 2.18 16.49 35.32
N GLN A 815 2.97 17.30 35.99
CA GLN A 815 2.87 18.77 36.12
C GLN A 815 3.73 19.52 35.11
N GLY A 816 4.48 18.81 34.24
CA GLY A 816 5.39 19.41 33.25
C GLY A 816 6.71 19.90 33.81
N GLN A 817 7.09 19.45 35.00
CA GLN A 817 8.41 19.72 35.59
C GLN A 817 9.42 18.69 35.13
N LEU A 818 10.66 19.12 34.88
CA LEU A 818 11.73 18.24 34.43
C LEU A 818 12.07 17.17 35.49
N VAL A 819 12.16 15.93 35.06
CA VAL A 819 12.56 14.77 35.87
C VAL A 819 13.63 13.98 35.15
N ASN A 820 14.54 13.34 35.87
CA ASN A 820 15.54 12.47 35.25
C ASN A 820 14.95 11.09 34.97
N SER A 821 15.31 10.49 33.85
CA SER A 821 15.13 9.07 33.53
C SER A 821 16.49 8.48 33.19
N SER A 822 16.80 7.34 33.77
CA SER A 822 18.06 6.62 33.57
C SER A 822 17.98 5.61 32.41
N ASN A 823 16.77 5.33 31.88
CA ASN A 823 16.57 4.23 30.93
C ASN A 823 15.64 4.62 29.78
N LEU A 824 16.13 5.49 28.92
CA LEU A 824 15.47 5.82 27.66
C LEU A 824 16.05 4.98 26.54
N GLU A 825 15.20 4.43 25.68
CA GLU A 825 15.58 3.74 24.45
C GLU A 825 15.05 4.54 23.25
N TYR A 826 15.88 4.78 22.24
CA TYR A 826 15.42 5.29 20.96
C TYR A 826 15.60 4.25 19.87
N LYS A 827 14.68 4.24 18.90
CA LYS A 827 14.71 3.43 17.67
C LYS A 827 14.28 4.27 16.49
N ILE A 828 14.95 4.10 15.36
CA ILE A 828 14.64 4.81 14.15
C ILE A 828 14.35 3.78 13.06
N TYR A 829 13.17 3.86 12.46
CA TYR A 829 12.70 2.94 11.44
C TYR A 829 12.59 3.65 10.10
N ARG A 830 13.05 3.01 9.03
CA ARG A 830 12.77 3.46 7.67
C ARG A 830 11.37 3.02 7.28
N ILE A 831 10.50 3.94 6.90
CA ILE A 831 9.13 3.64 6.51
C ILE A 831 9.11 3.23 5.04
N GLY A 832 8.75 1.99 4.75
CA GLY A 832 8.61 1.47 3.40
C GLY A 832 7.42 2.10 2.66
N TRP A 833 7.55 2.22 1.33
CA TRP A 833 6.55 2.87 0.48
C TRP A 833 5.23 2.12 0.41
N SER A 834 5.25 0.79 0.25
CA SER A 834 4.06 -0.06 0.17
C SER A 834 3.20 0.07 1.43
N TRP A 835 3.82 0.04 2.60
CA TRP A 835 3.11 0.19 3.85
C TRP A 835 2.42 1.56 3.98
N TRP A 836 3.12 2.63 3.63
CA TRP A 836 2.56 3.99 3.69
C TRP A 836 1.36 4.19 2.76
N TRP A 837 1.40 3.51 1.62
CA TRP A 837 0.33 3.58 0.62
C TRP A 837 -0.93 2.82 1.04
N GLU A 838 -0.75 1.62 1.59
CA GLU A 838 -1.85 0.73 1.97
C GLU A 838 -2.50 1.12 3.31
N ASN A 839 -1.78 1.82 4.20
CA ASN A 839 -2.16 2.03 5.60
C ASN A 839 -2.20 3.51 5.99
N SER A 840 -2.59 4.42 5.11
CA SER A 840 -2.63 5.88 5.39
C SER A 840 -3.54 6.31 6.56
N GLY A 841 -4.31 5.41 7.16
CA GLY A 841 -5.18 5.63 8.34
C GLY A 841 -4.85 4.78 9.55
N GLU A 842 -3.88 3.87 9.48
CA GLU A 842 -3.52 2.97 10.59
C GLU A 842 -2.40 3.55 11.46
N SER A 843 -2.37 3.12 12.73
CA SER A 843 -1.32 3.54 13.65
C SER A 843 0.02 2.90 13.29
N PHE A 844 1.13 3.60 13.58
CA PHE A 844 2.48 3.03 13.44
C PHE A 844 2.74 1.82 14.36
N GLY A 845 1.79 1.45 15.21
CA GLY A 845 1.87 0.26 16.04
C GLY A 845 1.95 -1.02 15.24
N THR A 846 1.13 -1.15 14.21
CA THR A 846 1.19 -2.27 13.25
C THR A 846 2.53 -2.27 12.51
N TYR A 847 3.08 -1.10 12.19
CA TYR A 847 4.37 -0.98 11.53
C TYR A 847 5.54 -1.37 12.44
N ILE A 848 5.60 -0.84 13.66
CA ILE A 848 6.68 -1.15 14.63
C ILE A 848 6.60 -2.61 15.10
N ASN A 849 5.40 -3.15 15.20
CA ASN A 849 5.15 -4.53 15.64
C ASN A 849 5.20 -5.53 14.46
N ASN A 850 5.38 -5.06 13.23
CA ASN A 850 5.57 -5.94 12.09
C ASN A 850 6.99 -6.52 12.12
N SER A 851 7.09 -7.83 12.17
CA SER A 851 8.32 -8.60 12.28
C SER A 851 9.32 -8.39 11.12
N SER A 852 8.88 -7.80 10.01
CA SER A 852 9.72 -7.52 8.83
C SER A 852 10.41 -6.15 8.85
N ILE A 853 10.27 -5.34 9.92
CA ILE A 853 10.78 -3.97 9.95
C ILE A 853 11.85 -3.81 11.03
N THR A 854 13.09 -3.62 10.59
CA THR A 854 14.24 -3.37 11.45
C THR A 854 14.47 -1.88 11.69
N PRO A 855 14.89 -1.48 12.91
CA PRO A 855 15.39 -0.13 13.11
C PRO A 855 16.73 0.07 12.40
N VAL A 856 16.85 1.15 11.65
CA VAL A 856 18.12 1.57 11.00
C VAL A 856 19.12 2.13 12.02
N ALA A 857 18.65 2.57 13.17
CA ALA A 857 19.48 3.01 14.30
C ALA A 857 18.72 2.80 15.62
N SER A 858 19.43 2.48 16.66
CA SER A 858 18.89 2.36 18.03
C SER A 858 19.97 2.68 19.08
N GLY A 859 19.55 3.03 20.26
CA GLY A 859 20.45 3.26 21.37
C GLY A 859 19.74 3.57 22.69
N ASN A 860 20.52 3.59 23.78
CA ASN A 860 20.04 3.94 25.11
C ASN A 860 20.55 5.31 25.50
N LEU A 861 19.73 6.05 26.26
CA LEU A 861 20.01 7.39 26.72
C LEU A 861 19.63 7.55 28.19
N GLN A 862 20.24 8.56 28.82
CA GLN A 862 19.86 9.02 30.14
C GLN A 862 19.66 10.54 30.14
N THR A 863 18.64 11.03 30.80
CA THR A 863 18.46 12.48 30.96
C THR A 863 19.23 13.02 32.14
N ARG A 864 19.81 14.20 31.96
CA ARG A 864 20.44 14.99 33.03
C ARG A 864 19.71 16.33 33.12
N GLY A 865 19.19 16.63 34.31
CA GLY A 865 18.27 17.77 34.47
C GLY A 865 17.01 17.65 33.57
N GLY A 866 16.53 16.42 33.33
CA GLY A 866 15.37 16.13 32.49
C GLY A 866 15.60 16.32 30.99
N LYS A 867 16.83 16.44 30.52
CA LYS A 867 17.17 16.66 29.10
C LYS A 867 18.19 15.65 28.61
N ALA A 868 18.03 15.23 27.34
CA ALA A 868 18.98 14.44 26.58
C ALA A 868 18.93 14.83 25.11
N SER A 869 19.89 14.39 24.34
CA SER A 869 19.86 14.47 22.88
C SER A 869 20.65 13.32 22.28
N PHE A 870 20.34 12.98 21.04
CA PHE A 870 21.14 12.01 20.28
C PHE A 870 21.31 12.49 18.85
N LYS A 871 22.38 11.99 18.22
CA LYS A 871 22.68 12.26 16.82
C LYS A 871 22.07 11.20 15.93
N PHE A 872 21.54 11.63 14.82
CA PHE A 872 21.01 10.80 13.76
C PHE A 872 21.67 11.20 12.43
N ARG A 873 22.14 10.21 11.70
CA ARG A 873 22.74 10.38 10.39
C ARG A 873 22.28 9.27 9.48
N ILE A 874 21.84 9.62 8.30
CA ILE A 874 21.56 8.70 7.21
C ILE A 874 22.48 9.05 6.06
N ASP A 875 23.27 8.07 5.62
CA ASP A 875 24.15 8.26 4.48
C ASP A 875 23.43 7.92 3.17
N TYR A 876 23.80 8.60 2.11
CA TYR A 876 23.33 8.30 0.77
C TYR A 876 23.67 6.83 0.39
N PRO A 877 22.79 6.09 -0.28
CA PRO A 877 21.51 6.49 -0.93
C PRO A 877 20.24 6.22 -0.09
N SER A 878 20.33 6.14 1.20
CA SER A 878 19.24 5.69 2.08
C SER A 878 18.25 6.82 2.45
N TRP A 879 17.95 7.71 1.51
CA TRP A 879 16.91 8.73 1.70
C TRP A 879 15.51 8.12 1.87
N GLY A 880 14.58 8.85 2.47
CA GLY A 880 13.20 8.40 2.66
C GLY A 880 12.56 8.93 3.93
N ARG A 881 11.41 8.35 4.31
CA ARG A 881 10.74 8.65 5.57
C ARG A 881 11.25 7.76 6.67
N TYR A 882 11.46 8.36 7.83
CA TYR A 882 11.93 7.66 9.03
C TYR A 882 11.00 7.98 10.20
N LEU A 883 10.61 6.96 10.92
CA LEU A 883 9.92 7.10 12.19
C LEU A 883 10.99 7.11 13.29
N VAL A 884 11.06 8.20 14.05
CA VAL A 884 11.89 8.32 15.23
C VAL A 884 11.02 8.02 16.45
N TYR A 885 11.34 6.99 17.18
CA TYR A 885 10.59 6.50 18.32
C TYR A 885 11.46 6.49 19.56
N VAL A 886 10.94 6.99 20.69
CA VAL A 886 11.64 7.03 21.98
C VAL A 886 10.73 6.48 23.06
N LYS A 887 11.24 5.53 23.84
CA LYS A 887 10.52 4.92 24.98
C LYS A 887 11.26 5.15 26.29
N ASP A 888 10.58 5.59 27.30
CA ASP A 888 11.03 5.61 28.68
C ASP A 888 10.67 4.28 29.34
N LYS A 889 11.67 3.45 29.60
CA LYS A 889 11.47 2.12 30.22
C LYS A 889 11.10 2.20 31.71
N GLU A 890 11.32 3.34 32.38
CA GLU A 890 10.96 3.52 33.76
C GLU A 890 9.47 3.84 33.94
N SER A 891 8.95 4.78 33.14
CA SER A 891 7.54 5.14 33.19
C SER A 891 6.66 4.29 32.27
N GLY A 892 7.26 3.62 31.28
CA GLY A 892 6.55 2.90 30.21
C GLY A 892 6.03 3.80 29.09
N HIS A 893 6.13 5.13 29.24
CA HIS A 893 5.69 6.08 28.22
C HIS A 893 6.60 6.09 26.99
N ALA A 894 6.00 6.28 25.82
CA ALA A 894 6.75 6.43 24.59
C ALA A 894 6.23 7.60 23.75
N THR A 895 7.08 8.11 22.89
CA THR A 895 6.79 9.20 21.96
C THR A 895 7.47 8.95 20.63
N GLY A 896 7.10 9.68 19.61
CA GLY A 896 7.78 9.62 18.33
C GLY A 896 7.17 10.55 17.29
N GLY A 897 7.86 10.65 16.16
CA GLY A 897 7.39 11.44 15.01
C GLY A 897 8.14 11.03 13.76
N THR A 898 7.61 11.41 12.62
CA THR A 898 8.22 11.09 11.34
C THR A 898 9.09 12.24 10.85
N VAL A 899 10.28 11.91 10.33
CA VAL A 899 11.16 12.84 9.61
C VAL A 899 11.31 12.36 8.18
N TYR A 900 11.42 13.29 7.27
CA TYR A 900 11.80 13.01 5.89
C TYR A 900 13.26 13.38 5.71
N VAL A 901 14.06 12.41 5.30
CA VAL A 901 15.49 12.57 5.00
C VAL A 901 15.65 12.60 3.50
N ASP A 902 16.26 13.64 2.97
CA ASP A 902 16.50 13.77 1.55
C ASP A 902 17.90 14.30 1.27
N TRP A 903 18.29 14.29 0.03
CA TRP A 903 19.61 14.70 -0.40
C TRP A 903 19.64 16.16 -0.87
N PRO A 904 20.65 16.95 -0.46
CA PRO A 904 20.76 18.36 -0.84
C PRO A 904 21.17 18.59 -2.29
N GLU A 905 21.82 17.62 -2.93
CA GLU A 905 22.29 17.72 -4.31
C GLU A 905 21.57 16.71 -5.21
N TRP A 906 20.84 17.20 -6.23
CA TRP A 906 20.12 16.42 -7.22
C TRP A 906 21.03 15.76 -8.26
N ARG A 907 22.34 15.62 -7.99
CA ARG A 907 23.30 14.99 -8.89
C ARG A 907 23.14 13.47 -8.89
N GLY A 908 22.81 12.90 -10.06
CA GLY A 908 22.99 11.49 -10.38
C GLY A 908 22.14 10.50 -9.60
N ARG A 909 20.83 10.74 -9.45
CA ARG A 909 19.91 9.76 -8.90
C ARG A 909 19.64 8.62 -9.88
N SER A 910 20.49 7.62 -9.88
CA SER A 910 20.12 6.33 -10.45
C SER A 910 19.10 5.66 -9.52
N SER A 911 17.88 5.46 -10.01
CA SER A 911 16.79 4.84 -9.23
C SER A 911 17.03 3.35 -9.09
N LYS A 912 17.65 2.89 -8.04
CA LYS A 912 17.75 1.44 -7.75
C LYS A 912 16.55 0.85 -7.00
N THR A 913 15.51 1.60 -6.61
CA THR A 913 14.50 1.06 -5.69
C THR A 913 13.05 1.60 -5.82
N ASP A 914 12.65 2.22 -6.90
CA ASP A 914 11.25 2.62 -7.07
C ASP A 914 10.62 1.97 -8.32
N PRO A 915 9.65 1.03 -8.16
CA PRO A 915 8.98 0.38 -9.28
C PRO A 915 8.16 1.33 -10.16
N SER A 916 7.78 2.52 -9.66
CA SER A 916 6.93 3.47 -10.39
C SER A 916 7.71 4.54 -11.17
N GLY A 917 9.03 4.70 -10.97
CA GLY A 917 9.86 5.72 -11.65
C GLY A 917 9.49 7.18 -11.38
N ILE A 918 8.46 7.42 -10.56
CA ILE A 918 7.94 8.76 -10.26
C ILE A 918 8.32 9.13 -8.84
N LYS A 919 9.13 10.18 -8.68
CA LYS A 919 9.59 10.66 -7.37
C LYS A 919 8.78 11.85 -6.90
N MET A 920 8.55 11.93 -5.59
CA MET A 920 7.91 13.07 -4.96
C MET A 920 8.87 14.26 -4.87
N LEU A 921 8.35 15.44 -5.18
CA LEU A 921 9.01 16.72 -4.96
C LEU A 921 8.52 17.31 -3.65
N ALA A 922 9.41 17.44 -2.66
CA ALA A 922 9.12 18.19 -1.45
C ALA A 922 9.53 19.65 -1.65
N PHE A 923 8.58 20.57 -1.56
CA PHE A 923 8.79 22.00 -1.58
C PHE A 923 7.85 22.69 -0.59
N SER A 924 8.14 23.93 -0.24
CA SER A 924 7.38 24.69 0.75
C SER A 924 7.09 26.11 0.32
N LEU A 925 6.04 26.67 0.92
CA LEU A 925 5.72 28.08 0.82
C LEU A 925 6.32 28.87 2.01
N ASN A 926 6.54 30.15 1.83
CA ASN A 926 7.07 31.03 2.89
C ASN A 926 6.04 31.38 3.97
N LYS A 927 4.75 31.08 3.77
CA LYS A 927 3.65 31.26 4.73
C LYS A 927 2.61 30.15 4.59
N ASP A 928 1.84 29.89 5.65
CA ASP A 928 0.74 28.92 5.66
C ASP A 928 -0.57 29.52 5.07
N SER A 929 -0.72 30.85 5.08
CA SER A 929 -1.89 31.58 4.55
C SER A 929 -1.50 32.96 4.07
N TYR A 930 -2.22 33.48 3.10
CA TYR A 930 -1.96 34.75 2.43
C TYR A 930 -3.22 35.60 2.35
N GLU A 931 -3.06 36.94 2.35
CA GLU A 931 -4.08 37.90 2.00
C GLU A 931 -4.08 38.20 0.49
N ILE A 932 -5.24 38.56 -0.06
CA ILE A 932 -5.33 39.01 -1.47
C ILE A 932 -4.38 40.19 -1.69
N GLY A 933 -3.58 40.11 -2.76
CA GLY A 933 -2.58 41.15 -3.11
C GLY A 933 -1.18 40.88 -2.53
N GLU A 934 -1.03 39.95 -1.59
CA GLU A 934 0.30 39.52 -1.13
C GLU A 934 1.05 38.73 -2.20
N THR A 935 2.33 38.50 -2.00
CA THR A 935 3.20 37.71 -2.85
C THR A 935 3.55 36.40 -2.11
N ALA A 936 3.16 35.28 -2.66
CA ALA A 936 3.59 33.97 -2.22
C ALA A 936 4.95 33.62 -2.82
N THR A 937 5.79 32.95 -2.05
CA THR A 937 7.08 32.44 -2.48
C THR A 937 7.17 30.95 -2.23
N ALA A 938 7.38 30.18 -3.29
CA ALA A 938 7.72 28.76 -3.22
C ALA A 938 9.22 28.56 -3.37
N ILE A 939 9.76 27.61 -2.60
CA ILE A 939 11.18 27.25 -2.63
C ILE A 939 11.29 25.86 -3.26
N ILE A 940 11.87 25.80 -4.46
CA ILE A 940 12.03 24.60 -5.27
C ILE A 940 13.48 24.13 -5.16
N PRO A 941 13.71 22.84 -4.81
CA PRO A 941 15.07 22.31 -4.69
C PRO A 941 15.86 22.39 -5.99
N ALA A 942 17.18 22.49 -5.88
CA ALA A 942 18.11 22.53 -7.00
C ALA A 942 18.04 21.27 -7.88
N ALA A 943 18.16 21.46 -9.20
CA ALA A 943 18.26 20.37 -10.18
C ALA A 943 19.13 20.81 -11.37
N ALA A 944 20.27 20.17 -11.56
CA ALA A 944 21.23 20.55 -12.60
C ALA A 944 20.60 20.41 -14.01
N GLY A 945 20.49 21.52 -14.74
CA GLY A 945 19.86 21.57 -16.05
C GLY A 945 18.36 21.31 -16.04
N GLY A 946 17.75 21.26 -14.85
CA GLY A 946 16.33 20.96 -14.67
C GLY A 946 15.41 22.12 -15.00
N ARG A 947 14.17 21.78 -15.32
CA ARG A 947 13.08 22.73 -15.59
C ARG A 947 11.83 22.30 -14.84
N ALA A 948 11.17 23.22 -14.18
CA ALA A 948 9.94 22.94 -13.48
C ALA A 948 8.74 23.52 -14.24
N LEU A 949 7.74 22.67 -14.48
CA LEU A 949 6.42 23.12 -14.86
C LEU A 949 5.65 23.46 -13.58
N VAL A 950 5.37 24.75 -13.42
CA VAL A 950 4.58 25.26 -12.30
C VAL A 950 3.16 25.50 -12.77
N SER A 951 2.17 25.03 -12.02
CA SER A 951 0.76 25.33 -12.26
C SER A 951 0.05 25.70 -10.96
N ILE A 952 -0.81 26.72 -11.05
CA ILE A 952 -1.70 27.17 -9.97
C ILE A 952 -3.12 26.73 -10.35
N GLU A 953 -3.75 25.94 -9.51
CA GLU A 953 -5.00 25.24 -9.80
C GLU A 953 -6.02 25.41 -8.66
N ASN A 954 -7.31 25.46 -9.00
CA ASN A 954 -8.37 25.54 -8.01
C ASN A 954 -9.23 24.25 -7.91
N GLY A 955 -8.71 23.11 -8.39
CA GLY A 955 -9.40 21.82 -8.41
C GLY A 955 -10.31 21.61 -9.65
N SER A 956 -10.71 22.67 -10.36
CA SER A 956 -11.53 22.56 -11.58
C SER A 956 -10.86 23.15 -12.84
N THR A 957 -9.89 24.02 -12.67
CA THR A 957 -9.17 24.68 -13.78
C THR A 957 -7.75 25.03 -13.37
N VAL A 958 -6.88 25.12 -14.37
CA VAL A 958 -5.54 25.68 -14.25
C VAL A 958 -5.67 27.19 -14.45
N LEU A 959 -5.40 27.96 -13.39
CA LEU A 959 -5.44 29.43 -13.43
C LEU A 959 -4.19 30.02 -14.11
N ARG A 960 -3.04 29.41 -13.90
CA ARG A 960 -1.75 29.81 -14.45
C ARG A 960 -0.85 28.58 -14.60
N GLN A 961 -0.10 28.53 -15.68
CA GLN A 961 0.98 27.57 -15.89
C GLN A 961 2.17 28.23 -16.57
N GLU A 962 3.37 27.87 -16.16
CA GLU A 962 4.61 28.38 -16.75
C GLU A 962 5.79 27.44 -16.47
N TRP A 963 6.81 27.56 -17.32
CA TRP A 963 8.08 26.90 -17.13
C TRP A 963 9.06 27.81 -16.42
N ILE A 964 9.80 27.26 -15.46
CA ILE A 964 10.91 27.95 -14.82
C ILE A 964 12.18 27.11 -14.91
N GLU A 965 13.32 27.75 -15.13
CA GLU A 965 14.62 27.09 -15.02
C GLU A 965 14.98 26.91 -13.56
N VAL A 966 15.48 25.74 -13.20
CA VAL A 966 15.85 25.43 -11.82
C VAL A 966 17.36 25.57 -11.66
N SER A 967 17.78 26.19 -10.57
CA SER A 967 19.19 26.44 -10.28
C SER A 967 20.02 25.14 -10.17
N ASN A 968 21.28 25.21 -10.64
CA ASN A 968 22.21 24.09 -10.58
C ASN A 968 22.85 23.88 -9.19
N GLY A 969 22.80 24.85 -8.31
CA GLY A 969 23.55 24.82 -7.04
C GLY A 969 22.89 25.57 -5.90
N GLY A 970 21.58 25.52 -5.78
CA GLY A 970 20.82 26.15 -4.69
C GLY A 970 19.34 26.21 -4.99
N ASP A 971 18.53 26.42 -3.98
CA ASP A 971 17.08 26.46 -4.10
C ASP A 971 16.63 27.57 -5.04
N THR A 972 15.68 27.27 -5.92
CA THR A 972 15.04 28.24 -6.80
C THR A 972 13.82 28.85 -6.13
N LYS A 973 13.74 30.16 -6.07
CA LYS A 973 12.59 30.90 -5.55
C LYS A 973 11.62 31.20 -6.68
N TYR A 974 10.40 30.68 -6.58
CA TYR A 974 9.30 31.05 -7.46
C TYR A 974 8.31 31.93 -6.72
N THR A 975 7.98 33.07 -7.29
CA THR A 975 7.08 34.06 -6.67
C THR A 975 5.86 34.31 -7.55
N PHE A 976 4.68 34.40 -6.92
CA PHE A 976 3.45 34.75 -7.61
C PHE A 976 2.56 35.64 -6.73
N LYS A 977 1.75 36.47 -7.37
CA LYS A 977 0.83 37.35 -6.68
C LYS A 977 -0.49 36.65 -6.40
N ILE A 978 -0.97 36.83 -5.17
CA ILE A 978 -2.29 36.27 -4.76
C ILE A 978 -3.41 37.14 -5.32
N THR A 979 -4.30 36.52 -6.06
CA THR A 979 -5.43 37.19 -6.72
C THR A 979 -6.76 36.76 -6.12
N PRO A 980 -7.86 37.53 -6.30
CA PRO A 980 -9.18 37.18 -5.72
C PRO A 980 -9.74 35.81 -6.14
N GLU A 981 -9.45 35.36 -7.38
CA GLU A 981 -9.87 34.05 -7.89
C GLU A 981 -9.21 32.87 -7.17
N MET A 982 -8.15 33.11 -6.41
CA MET A 982 -7.45 32.07 -5.63
C MET A 982 -8.13 31.78 -4.28
N THR A 983 -9.15 32.59 -3.90
CA THR A 983 -9.90 32.39 -2.63
C THR A 983 -10.89 31.22 -2.74
N PRO A 984 -11.07 30.37 -1.69
CA PRO A 984 -10.37 30.41 -0.39
C PRO A 984 -9.04 29.67 -0.39
N ASN A 985 -8.76 28.88 -1.38
CA ASN A 985 -7.48 28.20 -1.59
C ASN A 985 -7.27 27.81 -3.05
N VAL A 986 -6.02 27.70 -3.42
CA VAL A 986 -5.56 27.06 -4.65
C VAL A 986 -4.47 26.04 -4.31
N TYR A 987 -4.12 25.23 -5.28
CA TYR A 987 -3.02 24.28 -5.17
C TYR A 987 -1.90 24.71 -6.10
N LEU A 988 -0.69 24.82 -5.54
CA LEU A 988 0.52 24.99 -6.31
C LEU A 988 1.06 23.59 -6.64
N HIS A 989 0.98 23.22 -7.90
CA HIS A 989 1.51 21.97 -8.41
C HIS A 989 2.80 22.22 -9.17
N ILE A 990 3.86 21.49 -8.85
CA ILE A 990 5.16 21.59 -9.51
C ILE A 990 5.54 20.23 -10.05
N SER A 991 5.82 20.14 -11.35
CA SER A 991 6.47 18.99 -12.00
C SER A 991 7.89 19.37 -12.37
N LEU A 992 8.87 18.82 -11.67
CA LEU A 992 10.28 19.06 -11.94
C LEU A 992 10.81 17.98 -12.89
N LEU A 993 11.34 18.40 -14.01
CA LEU A 993 11.98 17.55 -15.01
C LEU A 993 13.50 17.73 -14.93
N GLN A 994 14.21 16.63 -14.99
CA GLN A 994 15.67 16.61 -15.15
C GLN A 994 16.04 16.12 -16.54
N PRO A 995 17.07 16.72 -17.19
CA PRO A 995 17.52 16.26 -18.49
C PRO A 995 18.08 14.84 -18.38
N HIS A 996 17.84 14.04 -19.39
CA HIS A 996 18.43 12.71 -19.50
C HIS A 996 19.90 12.80 -19.84
N ALA A 997 20.80 12.44 -18.90
CA ALA A 997 22.23 12.61 -19.07
C ALA A 997 22.96 11.49 -19.84
N GLN A 998 22.24 10.53 -20.39
CA GLN A 998 22.77 9.44 -21.24
C GLN A 998 23.85 8.55 -20.57
N THR A 999 23.81 8.37 -19.27
CA THR A 999 24.67 7.42 -18.58
C THR A 999 24.01 6.05 -18.46
N VAL A 1000 24.77 4.99 -18.18
CA VAL A 1000 24.30 3.58 -18.15
C VAL A 1000 23.09 3.32 -17.25
N ASN A 1001 22.80 4.23 -16.32
CA ASN A 1001 21.69 4.11 -15.38
C ASN A 1001 20.79 5.36 -15.36
N ASP A 1002 20.84 6.18 -16.39
CA ASP A 1002 20.19 7.48 -16.40
C ASP A 1002 18.78 7.37 -16.99
N LEU A 1003 17.79 7.26 -16.12
CA LEU A 1003 16.39 7.36 -16.49
C LEU A 1003 15.93 8.82 -16.38
N PRO A 1004 15.11 9.34 -17.30
CA PRO A 1004 14.51 10.65 -17.16
C PRO A 1004 13.77 10.76 -15.84
N ILE A 1005 14.23 11.60 -14.92
CA ILE A 1005 13.61 11.76 -13.63
C ILE A 1005 12.58 12.88 -13.72
N ARG A 1006 11.32 12.52 -13.56
CA ARG A 1006 10.23 13.43 -13.29
C ARG A 1006 9.84 13.32 -11.81
N MET A 1007 9.80 14.46 -11.14
CA MET A 1007 9.28 14.57 -9.78
C MET A 1007 8.10 15.52 -9.77
N TYR A 1008 7.13 15.29 -8.91
CA TYR A 1008 6.01 16.21 -8.75
C TYR A 1008 5.66 16.40 -7.27
N GLY A 1009 5.14 17.57 -6.97
CA GLY A 1009 4.67 17.94 -5.66
C GLY A 1009 3.49 18.88 -5.75
N VAL A 1010 2.63 18.84 -4.72
CA VAL A 1010 1.46 19.72 -4.59
C VAL A 1010 1.43 20.26 -3.17
N VAL A 1011 1.18 21.58 -3.05
CA VAL A 1011 0.94 22.23 -1.74
C VAL A 1011 -0.30 23.12 -1.83
N PRO A 1012 -1.15 23.16 -0.79
CA PRO A 1012 -2.26 24.10 -0.74
C PRO A 1012 -1.75 25.51 -0.44
N VAL A 1013 -2.38 26.49 -1.05
CA VAL A 1013 -2.17 27.92 -0.83
C VAL A 1013 -3.47 28.46 -0.28
N PHE A 1014 -3.56 28.65 1.03
CA PHE A 1014 -4.74 29.20 1.67
C PHE A 1014 -4.79 30.70 1.51
N VAL A 1015 -5.95 31.25 1.12
CA VAL A 1015 -6.14 32.67 0.84
C VAL A 1015 -7.30 33.22 1.66
N THR A 1016 -7.00 34.25 2.44
CA THR A 1016 -7.99 34.99 3.22
C THR A 1016 -8.33 36.31 2.52
N ASN A 1017 -9.58 36.73 2.67
CA ASN A 1017 -10.04 38.04 2.21
C ASN A 1017 -10.53 38.81 3.43
N SER A 1018 -9.72 39.71 3.96
CA SER A 1018 -10.05 40.52 5.12
C SER A 1018 -11.07 41.64 4.82
N GLN A 1019 -11.49 41.80 3.56
CA GLN A 1019 -12.44 42.84 3.12
C GLN A 1019 -13.90 42.34 3.05
N THR A 1020 -14.17 41.08 3.42
CA THR A 1020 -15.52 40.49 3.44
C THR A 1020 -15.94 40.11 4.84
#